data_f09fc9780d451f31775c228e630d826a
#
_entry.id   f09fc9780d451f31775c228e630d826a
#
_cell.length_a   1.000
_cell.length_b   1.000
_cell.length_c   1.000
_cell.angle_alpha   90.00
_cell.angle_beta   90.00
_cell.angle_gamma   90.00
#
_symmetry.space_group_name_H-M   'P 1'
#
loop_
_entity.id
_entity.type
_entity.pdbx_description
1 polymer ?
#
loop_
_entity_poly.entity_id
_entity_poly.type
_entity_poly.pdbx_seq_one_letter_code
_entity_poly.pdbx_strand_id
1 'polypeptide(L)'
;MLLRLLTIALPWLILFSSCTYAQSEHPFALPEATLQQRLLDIAAQSNWQLNAAAIEQSPPLAALNGRYSLEHVLNLSLRDTHYDYALDVSERRIVITAASEATPEGDFERIIVTGVSGQRRNILNSSIAITQLSNLELRQRTPYSSAEVLKNVTGFWVEDSGGETNNNVSPRGLRGGEGFRFISLMEDGLPMTYDGIWSDFFLRPDLTHQRIEAVRGGSSGIFTLNGPAAMVNYIGRRGSHTPLQLLKLSQGLNYDYSRLDGVASGPINEQLFYTVGGFYRFSDGIREPGFISDLGGQLSARLSLRTDAFELDVIYKHLQDNTSFYAPLVMQNHHGIEALSSLPHDYGTLLSKDMQLLNFCTPEGTTTHDLEDAQQTRMNSYTVLFNAPLSTHLAIDNRTRYAKLNNSLYTLMNLGNQTINSAEQRLTLADVSQFKDNAADHTLSLAYQRVSDGSLIADPSTLNNNGLVTATFPLYSRYQQTQLINHLSLSYQDTDWAVTLGHLYAHSDYGALPLDQWLGELLTDVQHQPQRLDIVLIDEHNQVVDTFTDSGFLSHAGPVYLKGHGVSQSHSLYTNIDWRITEQLRLDAAIRHEHLTLDSTSAQGQRSQADNGQLFYSHYAPSTSLRQHFSDNAISVGVNYQAAENVAVFARYADAFEMPRLINFGNALGWAGNAHQRGEVDYGEPIRLTLSEVGLRYQTAHSHFSGALFTTHFDPLPFTVYRGATSPQHAILINTQTTGVEFEYEYRYNASWQLKAIGVWQDAGFYGIPTSLPQSQFNGNQITRTPELQLRLTPQYSQGPITAALTFSYIGERYSDVANRFALPAYHTWDLFSEVALNEHLKVQLEIKNLTNTLGLTEGNPRDDLSHQEALFYARPIFGRTITLSMSYEF
;
A
#
# COMPACT_ATOMS: atom_id res chain seq x y z
N MET A 1 17.22 15.07 19.93
CA MET A 1 15.85 14.65 19.74
C MET A 1 14.86 15.82 19.93
N LEU A 2 14.59 16.32 21.12
CA LEU A 2 13.67 17.47 21.33
C LEU A 2 14.00 18.72 20.47
N LEU A 3 15.29 19.02 20.25
CA LEU A 3 15.71 20.16 19.43
C LEU A 3 15.40 20.00 17.92
N ARG A 4 15.41 18.77 17.39
CA ARG A 4 15.04 18.49 15.98
C ARG A 4 13.53 18.54 15.78
N LEU A 5 12.72 18.12 16.78
CA LEU A 5 11.26 18.28 16.75
C LEU A 5 10.83 19.74 16.83
N LEU A 6 11.52 20.56 17.62
CA LEU A 6 11.26 22.00 17.72
C LEU A 6 11.57 22.75 16.41
N THR A 7 12.61 22.37 15.67
CA THR A 7 12.93 22.99 14.37
C THR A 7 11.93 22.59 13.25
N ILE A 8 11.25 21.46 13.39
CA ILE A 8 10.23 20.98 12.44
C ILE A 8 8.84 21.52 12.81
N ALA A 9 8.54 21.60 14.10
CA ALA A 9 7.26 22.11 14.60
C ALA A 9 7.11 23.63 14.47
N LEU A 10 8.22 24.38 14.47
CA LEU A 10 8.19 25.84 14.40
C LEU A 10 7.57 26.41 13.12
N PRO A 11 7.85 25.89 11.90
CA PRO A 11 7.16 26.33 10.68
C PRO A 11 5.66 26.00 10.67
N TRP A 12 5.27 24.88 11.28
CA TRP A 12 3.85 24.48 11.38
C TRP A 12 3.09 25.32 12.41
N LEU A 13 3.70 25.64 13.54
CA LEU A 13 3.14 26.55 14.53
C LEU A 13 2.93 27.97 13.97
N ILE A 14 3.80 28.44 13.08
CA ILE A 14 3.66 29.75 12.43
C ILE A 14 2.51 29.76 11.40
N LEU A 15 2.27 28.66 10.69
CA LEU A 15 1.14 28.51 9.80
C LEU A 15 -0.23 28.43 10.53
N PHE A 16 -0.25 27.92 11.76
CA PHE A 16 -1.45 27.79 12.57
C PHE A 16 -1.75 29.03 13.44
N SER A 17 -0.79 29.94 13.63
CA SER A 17 -0.96 31.10 14.55
C SER A 17 -1.74 32.29 13.95
N SER A 18 -2.25 32.19 12.71
CA SER A 18 -2.85 33.36 12.04
C SER A 18 -4.39 33.40 11.98
N CYS A 19 -5.14 32.49 12.61
CA CYS A 19 -6.60 32.46 12.55
C CYS A 19 -7.29 32.15 13.89
N THR A 20 -6.82 32.71 14.98
CA THR A 20 -7.63 32.73 16.21
C THR A 20 -8.38 34.04 16.30
N TYR A 21 -9.61 34.08 15.78
CA TYR A 21 -10.61 35.00 16.27
C TYR A 21 -10.93 34.57 17.69
N ALA A 22 -10.47 35.32 18.70
CA ALA A 22 -10.88 35.13 20.10
C ALA A 22 -12.40 35.35 20.17
N GLN A 23 -13.16 34.26 20.17
CA GLN A 23 -14.60 34.34 20.40
C GLN A 23 -14.85 34.82 21.83
N SER A 24 -15.48 35.95 21.96
CA SER A 24 -15.85 36.51 23.28
C SER A 24 -16.92 35.64 23.92
N GLU A 25 -16.60 35.08 25.08
CA GLU A 25 -17.60 34.41 25.92
C GLU A 25 -18.65 35.39 26.46
N HIS A 26 -19.91 35.06 26.29
CA HIS A 26 -21.05 35.80 26.84
C HIS A 26 -21.73 35.02 27.96
N PRO A 27 -22.28 35.70 28.99
CA PRO A 27 -23.09 35.03 29.97
C PRO A 27 -24.45 34.67 29.38
N PHE A 28 -24.80 33.37 29.36
CA PHE A 28 -26.12 32.89 29.00
C PHE A 28 -26.87 32.40 30.21
N ALA A 29 -28.16 32.77 30.32
CA ALA A 29 -29.11 32.27 31.30
C ALA A 29 -30.34 31.75 30.54
N LEU A 30 -30.29 30.46 30.19
CA LEU A 30 -31.28 29.81 29.35
C LEU A 30 -32.13 28.86 30.24
N PRO A 31 -33.42 29.19 30.44
CA PRO A 31 -34.31 28.32 31.25
C PRO A 31 -34.63 27.02 30.50
N GLU A 32 -35.21 26.07 31.18
CA GLU A 32 -35.83 24.90 30.52
C GLU A 32 -36.88 25.36 29.49
N ALA A 33 -36.69 25.01 28.20
CA ALA A 33 -37.53 25.48 27.12
C ALA A 33 -37.51 24.54 25.94
N THR A 34 -38.51 24.63 25.02
CA THR A 34 -38.47 23.95 23.73
C THR A 34 -37.28 24.44 22.89
N LEU A 35 -36.83 23.64 21.91
CA LEU A 35 -35.72 24.03 21.05
C LEU A 35 -35.96 25.40 20.38
N GLN A 36 -37.14 25.62 19.85
CA GLN A 36 -37.49 26.90 19.20
C GLN A 36 -37.33 28.07 20.16
N GLN A 37 -37.85 27.97 21.39
CA GLN A 37 -37.72 29.02 22.40
C GLN A 37 -36.26 29.19 22.86
N ARG A 38 -35.50 28.08 23.02
CA ARG A 38 -34.09 28.09 23.37
C ARG A 38 -33.25 28.86 22.34
N LEU A 39 -33.48 28.65 21.05
CA LEU A 39 -32.78 29.35 19.98
C LEU A 39 -33.13 30.84 19.91
N LEU A 40 -34.38 31.19 20.18
CA LEU A 40 -34.81 32.59 20.33
C LEU A 40 -34.12 33.29 21.53
N ASP A 41 -34.01 32.58 22.65
CA ASP A 41 -33.35 33.11 23.84
C ASP A 41 -31.84 33.26 23.65
N ILE A 42 -31.16 32.32 22.93
CA ILE A 42 -29.77 32.44 22.53
C ILE A 42 -29.55 33.64 21.62
N ALA A 43 -30.39 33.81 20.60
CA ALA A 43 -30.29 34.92 19.66
C ALA A 43 -30.49 36.27 20.37
N ALA A 44 -31.47 36.34 21.26
CA ALA A 44 -31.76 37.56 22.06
C ALA A 44 -30.59 37.91 23.01
N GLN A 45 -30.04 36.92 23.75
CA GLN A 45 -28.96 37.14 24.70
C GLN A 45 -27.61 37.44 24.05
N SER A 46 -27.38 36.92 22.82
CA SER A 46 -26.17 37.18 22.04
C SER A 46 -26.24 38.41 21.16
N ASN A 47 -27.40 39.06 21.04
CA ASN A 47 -27.70 40.15 20.13
C ASN A 47 -27.48 39.78 18.64
N TRP A 48 -27.95 38.59 18.30
CA TRP A 48 -27.98 38.06 16.94
C TRP A 48 -29.43 37.91 16.46
N GLN A 49 -29.64 37.94 15.14
CA GLN A 49 -30.94 37.64 14.53
C GLN A 49 -31.06 36.13 14.27
N LEU A 50 -32.24 35.57 14.53
CA LEU A 50 -32.51 34.16 14.21
C LEU A 50 -33.30 34.07 12.91
N ASN A 51 -32.77 33.32 11.97
CA ASN A 51 -33.48 32.87 10.77
C ASN A 51 -33.60 31.36 10.85
N ALA A 52 -34.75 30.85 11.23
CA ALA A 52 -35.01 29.43 11.37
C ALA A 52 -36.14 29.02 10.43
N ALA A 53 -35.96 27.96 9.66
CA ALA A 53 -37.04 27.21 9.03
C ALA A 53 -37.97 26.68 10.17
N ALA A 54 -39.20 26.27 9.84
CA ALA A 54 -40.15 25.75 10.84
C ALA A 54 -39.47 24.60 11.64
N ILE A 55 -39.26 24.85 12.94
CA ILE A 55 -38.71 23.89 13.89
C ILE A 55 -39.82 23.01 14.42
N GLU A 56 -39.70 21.71 14.28
CA GLU A 56 -40.66 20.74 14.80
C GLU A 56 -40.75 20.81 16.34
N GLN A 57 -41.91 20.48 16.90
CA GLN A 57 -42.10 20.45 18.35
C GLN A 57 -41.20 19.44 19.01
N SER A 58 -40.27 19.88 19.86
CA SER A 58 -39.33 19.06 20.61
C SER A 58 -39.65 19.03 22.11
N PRO A 59 -39.24 17.99 22.85
CA PRO A 59 -39.24 17.99 24.31
C PRO A 59 -38.45 19.19 24.85
N PRO A 60 -38.78 19.69 26.05
CA PRO A 60 -38.01 20.77 26.66
C PRO A 60 -36.57 20.38 26.91
N LEU A 61 -35.62 21.25 26.51
CA LEU A 61 -34.20 21.13 26.82
C LEU A 61 -33.93 21.62 28.24
N ALA A 62 -33.09 20.93 29.00
CA ALA A 62 -32.74 21.29 30.37
C ALA A 62 -32.09 22.69 30.45
N ALA A 63 -32.29 23.40 31.56
CA ALA A 63 -31.73 24.75 31.76
C ALA A 63 -30.21 24.76 31.61
N LEU A 64 -29.69 25.81 30.94
CA LEU A 64 -28.26 25.99 30.68
C LEU A 64 -27.81 27.39 31.13
N ASN A 65 -26.97 27.46 32.16
CA ASN A 65 -26.46 28.73 32.70
C ASN A 65 -24.94 28.70 32.77
N GLY A 66 -24.28 29.73 32.25
CA GLY A 66 -22.82 29.82 32.25
C GLY A 66 -22.29 30.87 31.30
N ARG A 67 -20.98 30.95 31.21
CA ARG A 67 -20.30 31.72 30.17
C ARG A 67 -19.90 30.80 29.04
N TYR A 68 -20.37 31.08 27.86
CA TYR A 68 -20.14 30.29 26.66
C TYR A 68 -19.87 31.18 25.43
N SER A 69 -19.15 30.70 24.43
CA SER A 69 -19.20 31.31 23.11
C SER A 69 -20.58 31.04 22.47
N LEU A 70 -20.98 31.87 21.52
CA LEU A 70 -22.22 31.66 20.76
C LEU A 70 -22.27 30.27 20.07
N GLU A 71 -21.18 29.87 19.46
CA GLU A 71 -21.08 28.56 18.82
C GLU A 71 -21.21 27.42 19.82
N HIS A 72 -20.60 27.55 20.99
CA HIS A 72 -20.66 26.50 22.01
C HIS A 72 -22.09 26.30 22.53
N VAL A 73 -22.83 27.39 22.82
CA VAL A 73 -24.21 27.29 23.30
C VAL A 73 -25.16 26.78 22.21
N LEU A 74 -24.92 27.10 20.91
CA LEU A 74 -25.68 26.55 19.82
C LEU A 74 -25.41 25.05 19.65
N ASN A 75 -24.15 24.64 19.70
CA ASN A 75 -23.77 23.22 19.65
C ASN A 75 -24.40 22.41 20.77
N LEU A 76 -24.41 22.91 22.02
CA LEU A 76 -25.07 22.26 23.14
C LEU A 76 -26.58 22.16 22.96
N SER A 77 -27.22 23.16 22.35
CA SER A 77 -28.68 23.20 22.16
C SER A 77 -29.16 22.37 20.97
N LEU A 78 -28.29 22.15 19.95
CA LEU A 78 -28.61 21.40 18.73
C LEU A 78 -28.07 19.97 18.72
N ARG A 79 -27.26 19.60 19.70
CA ARG A 79 -26.50 18.35 19.80
C ARG A 79 -27.31 17.07 19.51
N ASP A 80 -28.56 17.02 20.00
CA ASP A 80 -29.44 15.84 19.87
C ASP A 80 -30.65 16.15 18.97
N THR A 81 -30.49 17.08 18.01
CA THR A 81 -31.56 17.52 17.12
C THR A 81 -31.23 17.28 15.67
N HIS A 82 -32.22 17.37 14.77
CA HIS A 82 -32.03 17.27 13.32
C HIS A 82 -31.72 18.63 12.66
N TYR A 83 -31.17 19.57 13.42
CA TYR A 83 -30.90 20.92 12.96
C TYR A 83 -29.39 21.23 13.07
N ASP A 84 -28.90 21.96 12.06
CA ASP A 84 -27.58 22.54 12.03
C ASP A 84 -27.67 24.05 11.96
N TYR A 85 -26.57 24.76 12.20
CA TYR A 85 -26.56 26.20 12.14
C TYR A 85 -25.40 26.75 11.33
N ALA A 86 -25.63 27.91 10.72
CA ALA A 86 -24.60 28.76 10.13
C ALA A 86 -24.65 30.15 10.77
N LEU A 87 -23.48 30.76 11.00
CA LEU A 87 -23.37 32.10 11.53
C LEU A 87 -22.98 33.06 10.41
N ASP A 88 -23.89 33.95 10.03
CA ASP A 88 -23.56 35.08 9.20
C ASP A 88 -23.06 36.23 10.09
N VAL A 89 -21.72 36.30 10.21
CA VAL A 89 -21.03 37.27 11.07
C VAL A 89 -21.24 38.72 10.58
N SER A 90 -21.44 38.92 9.27
CA SER A 90 -21.60 40.23 8.68
C SER A 90 -22.95 40.85 9.03
N GLU A 91 -23.99 40.04 9.05
CA GLU A 91 -25.34 40.49 9.42
C GLU A 91 -25.75 40.12 10.86
N ARG A 92 -24.82 39.46 11.63
CA ARG A 92 -25.11 38.91 12.96
C ARG A 92 -26.37 38.05 12.97
N ARG A 93 -26.41 37.08 12.03
CA ARG A 93 -27.59 36.23 11.87
C ARG A 93 -27.20 34.75 12.11
N ILE A 94 -28.02 34.09 12.93
CA ILE A 94 -27.99 32.65 13.13
C ILE A 94 -28.99 32.05 12.16
N VAL A 95 -28.54 31.24 11.22
CA VAL A 95 -29.38 30.52 10.28
C VAL A 95 -29.48 29.08 10.72
N ILE A 96 -30.69 28.64 11.11
CA ILE A 96 -30.95 27.24 11.45
C ILE A 96 -31.50 26.58 10.19
N THR A 97 -30.83 25.57 9.73
CA THR A 97 -31.27 24.72 8.62
C THR A 97 -31.57 23.33 9.17
N ALA A 98 -32.56 22.64 8.56
CA ALA A 98 -32.59 21.18 8.76
C ALA A 98 -31.19 20.67 8.39
N ALA A 99 -30.55 19.95 9.28
CA ALA A 99 -29.27 19.35 8.99
C ALA A 99 -29.48 18.63 7.65
N SER A 100 -28.82 19.12 6.61
CA SER A 100 -28.66 18.39 5.36
C SER A 100 -28.18 17.05 5.83
N GLU A 101 -28.93 15.95 5.63
CA GLU A 101 -28.68 14.62 6.16
C GLU A 101 -27.20 14.27 6.16
N ALA A 102 -26.42 14.89 7.06
CA ALA A 102 -25.28 14.26 7.66
C ALA A 102 -25.92 13.13 8.44
N THR A 103 -25.94 11.94 7.83
CA THR A 103 -26.38 10.69 8.42
C THR A 103 -25.95 10.74 9.88
N PRO A 104 -26.86 10.58 10.86
CA PRO A 104 -26.47 10.46 12.26
C PRO A 104 -25.33 9.42 12.32
N GLU A 105 -24.34 9.61 13.16
CA GLU A 105 -23.28 8.61 13.39
C GLU A 105 -23.84 7.22 13.80
N GLY A 106 -25.11 6.99 13.60
CA GLY A 106 -25.91 5.80 13.88
C GLY A 106 -26.33 4.98 12.67
N ASP A 107 -26.37 5.51 11.46
CA ASP A 107 -26.85 4.75 10.32
C ASP A 107 -25.71 4.15 9.51
N PHE A 108 -25.81 2.83 9.18
CA PHE A 108 -24.89 2.14 8.27
C PHE A 108 -25.10 2.53 6.80
N GLU A 109 -25.79 3.63 6.51
CA GLU A 109 -25.96 4.09 5.15
C GLU A 109 -24.63 4.53 4.56
N ARG A 110 -24.10 3.74 3.62
CA ARG A 110 -22.83 3.96 2.96
C ARG A 110 -23.05 4.41 1.52
N ILE A 111 -22.64 5.65 1.22
CA ILE A 111 -22.66 6.21 -0.11
C ILE A 111 -21.31 5.99 -0.77
N ILE A 112 -21.30 5.35 -1.94
CA ILE A 112 -20.12 5.05 -2.72
C ILE A 112 -20.03 5.95 -3.95
N VAL A 113 -18.80 6.28 -4.35
CA VAL A 113 -18.47 7.04 -5.56
C VAL A 113 -17.50 6.31 -6.48
N THR A 114 -16.85 5.26 -6.00
CA THR A 114 -15.86 4.48 -6.74
C THR A 114 -16.54 3.30 -7.43
N GLY A 115 -16.17 3.02 -8.67
CA GLY A 115 -16.71 1.89 -9.43
C GLY A 115 -18.15 2.05 -9.92
N VAL A 116 -18.72 3.25 -9.78
CA VAL A 116 -20.03 3.63 -10.28
C VAL A 116 -19.88 4.86 -11.17
N SER A 117 -20.65 4.95 -12.24
CA SER A 117 -20.56 6.08 -13.16
C SER A 117 -21.49 7.20 -12.70
N GLY A 118 -20.96 8.41 -12.63
CA GLY A 118 -21.72 9.66 -12.56
C GLY A 118 -22.60 9.90 -11.34
N GLN A 119 -22.79 8.93 -10.44
CA GLN A 119 -23.71 9.04 -9.31
C GLN A 119 -23.13 8.54 -8.00
N ARG A 120 -23.41 9.28 -6.93
CA ARG A 120 -23.34 8.75 -5.55
C ARG A 120 -24.43 7.68 -5.39
N ARG A 121 -24.09 6.53 -4.86
CA ARG A 121 -25.03 5.41 -4.73
C ARG A 121 -24.98 4.82 -3.33
N ASN A 122 -26.15 4.49 -2.78
CA ASN A 122 -26.22 3.66 -1.59
C ASN A 122 -25.72 2.25 -1.90
N ILE A 123 -24.94 1.66 -1.01
CA ILE A 123 -24.33 0.35 -1.20
C ILE A 123 -25.38 -0.76 -1.43
N LEU A 124 -26.57 -0.68 -0.79
CA LEU A 124 -27.67 -1.63 -0.98
C LEU A 124 -28.15 -1.69 -2.46
N ASN A 125 -28.07 -0.54 -3.16
CA ASN A 125 -28.52 -0.43 -4.56
C ASN A 125 -27.40 -0.68 -5.57
N SER A 126 -26.27 -1.24 -5.15
CA SER A 126 -25.10 -1.49 -5.97
C SER A 126 -24.93 -2.98 -6.27
N SER A 127 -24.47 -3.32 -7.47
CA SER A 127 -24.14 -4.67 -7.90
C SER A 127 -22.66 -5.01 -7.80
N ILE A 128 -21.83 -4.19 -7.08
CA ILE A 128 -20.38 -4.37 -6.93
C ILE A 128 -20.01 -4.73 -5.50
N ALA A 129 -19.06 -5.64 -5.33
CA ALA A 129 -18.46 -5.92 -4.02
C ALA A 129 -17.49 -4.79 -3.65
N ILE A 130 -17.82 -4.02 -2.62
CA ILE A 130 -17.05 -2.85 -2.17
C ILE A 130 -16.93 -2.82 -0.65
N THR A 131 -15.76 -2.46 -0.15
CA THR A 131 -15.49 -2.12 1.25
C THR A 131 -15.19 -0.64 1.34
N GLN A 132 -15.76 0.04 2.33
CA GLN A 132 -15.48 1.44 2.64
C GLN A 132 -14.84 1.52 4.04
N LEU A 133 -13.69 2.18 4.12
CA LEU A 133 -13.04 2.52 5.38
C LEU A 133 -13.27 4.00 5.67
N SER A 134 -13.90 4.29 6.81
CA SER A 134 -14.27 5.63 7.21
C SER A 134 -13.08 6.45 7.73
N ASN A 135 -13.27 7.78 7.83
CA ASN A 135 -12.28 8.68 8.45
C ASN A 135 -11.95 8.27 9.89
N LEU A 136 -12.95 7.85 10.67
CA LEU A 136 -12.76 7.41 12.05
C LEU A 136 -11.83 6.19 12.11
N GLU A 137 -12.06 5.19 11.27
CA GLU A 137 -11.20 3.99 11.19
C GLU A 137 -9.77 4.33 10.78
N LEU A 138 -9.58 5.29 9.88
CA LEU A 138 -8.25 5.76 9.46
C LEU A 138 -7.53 6.56 10.56
N ARG A 139 -8.25 7.37 11.34
CA ARG A 139 -7.69 8.14 12.46
C ARG A 139 -7.32 7.28 13.66
N GLN A 140 -8.13 6.27 13.97
CA GLN A 140 -7.92 5.35 15.09
C GLN A 140 -6.69 4.47 14.92
N ARG A 141 -6.21 4.29 13.70
CA ARG A 141 -5.03 3.48 13.39
C ARG A 141 -3.88 4.38 12.97
N THR A 142 -2.67 3.99 13.29
CA THR A 142 -1.46 4.61 12.77
C THR A 142 -0.84 3.61 11.78
N PRO A 143 -1.36 3.53 10.53
CA PRO A 143 -0.88 2.56 9.58
C PRO A 143 0.59 2.87 9.22
N TYR A 144 1.42 1.84 9.25
CA TYR A 144 2.81 1.94 8.86
C TYR A 144 2.94 2.12 7.33
N SER A 145 2.04 1.51 6.56
CA SER A 145 2.05 1.56 5.09
C SER A 145 0.64 1.64 4.50
N SER A 146 0.56 1.98 3.22
CA SER A 146 -0.69 1.90 2.45
C SER A 146 -1.22 0.45 2.37
N ALA A 147 -0.33 -0.54 2.32
CA ALA A 147 -0.69 -1.96 2.31
C ALA A 147 -1.33 -2.39 3.64
N GLU A 148 -0.80 -1.95 4.77
CA GLU A 148 -1.37 -2.29 6.09
C GLU A 148 -2.83 -1.87 6.23
N VAL A 149 -3.20 -0.71 5.69
CA VAL A 149 -4.59 -0.24 5.67
C VAL A 149 -5.51 -1.26 4.99
N LEU A 150 -5.01 -1.90 3.93
CA LEU A 150 -5.78 -2.84 3.10
C LEU A 150 -6.02 -4.19 3.77
N LYS A 151 -5.39 -4.51 4.91
CA LYS A 151 -5.77 -5.64 5.78
C LYS A 151 -7.23 -5.58 6.25
N ASN A 152 -7.84 -4.40 6.18
CA ASN A 152 -9.24 -4.19 6.55
C ASN A 152 -10.22 -4.29 5.37
N VAL A 153 -9.71 -4.57 4.17
CA VAL A 153 -10.50 -4.82 2.98
C VAL A 153 -10.74 -6.32 2.85
N THR A 154 -11.99 -6.71 2.82
CA THR A 154 -12.38 -8.12 2.70
C THR A 154 -11.84 -8.72 1.40
N GLY A 155 -11.37 -9.96 1.44
CA GLY A 155 -10.86 -10.68 0.26
C GLY A 155 -9.46 -10.26 -0.21
N PHE A 156 -8.76 -9.36 0.51
CA PHE A 156 -7.38 -9.00 0.22
C PHE A 156 -6.42 -9.79 1.12
N TRP A 157 -5.44 -10.44 0.49
CA TRP A 157 -4.25 -10.93 1.18
C TRP A 157 -3.16 -9.87 1.13
N VAL A 158 -2.60 -9.50 2.27
CA VAL A 158 -1.63 -8.40 2.41
C VAL A 158 -0.35 -8.91 3.06
N GLU A 159 0.77 -8.75 2.35
CA GLU A 159 2.11 -9.03 2.85
C GLU A 159 2.83 -7.68 3.06
N ASP A 160 2.73 -7.13 4.27
CA ASP A 160 3.16 -5.78 4.62
C ASP A 160 4.48 -5.70 5.39
N SER A 161 5.24 -6.78 5.45
CA SER A 161 6.50 -6.83 6.19
C SER A 161 7.74 -6.45 5.38
N GLY A 162 7.56 -5.91 4.17
CA GLY A 162 8.65 -5.36 3.34
C GLY A 162 9.17 -4.02 3.79
N GLY A 163 8.38 -3.27 4.56
CA GLY A 163 8.66 -1.90 4.99
C GLY A 163 7.47 -0.99 4.75
N GLU A 164 7.68 0.32 4.71
CA GLU A 164 6.64 1.29 4.37
C GLU A 164 6.11 1.09 2.94
N THR A 165 6.97 0.64 2.06
CA THR A 165 6.71 0.35 0.64
C THR A 165 7.25 -1.03 0.27
N ASN A 166 7.14 -1.41 -1.02
CA ASN A 166 7.50 -2.76 -1.50
C ASN A 166 6.69 -3.87 -0.85
N ASN A 167 5.43 -3.61 -0.61
CA ASN A 167 4.49 -4.58 -0.08
C ASN A 167 3.72 -5.26 -1.20
N ASN A 168 3.08 -6.39 -0.88
CA ASN A 168 2.28 -7.13 -1.82
C ASN A 168 0.83 -7.18 -1.37
N VAL A 169 -0.09 -6.97 -2.31
CA VAL A 169 -1.53 -7.07 -2.06
C VAL A 169 -2.16 -7.92 -3.15
N SER A 170 -2.86 -8.96 -2.75
CA SER A 170 -3.45 -9.95 -3.66
C SER A 170 -4.94 -10.08 -3.38
N PRO A 171 -5.84 -9.54 -4.24
CA PRO A 171 -7.26 -9.71 -4.08
C PRO A 171 -7.72 -11.10 -4.57
N ARG A 172 -8.65 -11.73 -3.85
CA ARG A 172 -9.41 -12.91 -4.27
C ARG A 172 -8.58 -14.03 -4.91
N GLY A 173 -7.54 -14.47 -4.22
CA GLY A 173 -6.74 -15.63 -4.63
C GLY A 173 -5.75 -15.38 -5.75
N LEU A 174 -5.45 -14.14 -6.07
CA LEU A 174 -4.31 -13.82 -6.92
C LEU A 174 -3.00 -14.26 -6.25
N ARG A 175 -2.02 -14.58 -7.09
CA ARG A 175 -0.67 -14.91 -6.62
C ARG A 175 -0.09 -13.78 -5.78
N GLY A 176 0.44 -14.09 -4.60
CA GLY A 176 1.25 -13.19 -3.79
C GLY A 176 2.62 -12.89 -4.42
N GLY A 177 3.25 -11.77 -4.00
CA GLY A 177 4.61 -11.42 -4.40
C GLY A 177 4.75 -10.60 -5.68
N GLU A 178 3.67 -9.96 -6.14
CA GLU A 178 3.64 -9.16 -7.37
C GLU A 178 3.35 -7.67 -7.12
N GLY A 179 3.65 -7.17 -5.90
CA GLY A 179 3.36 -5.78 -5.53
C GLY A 179 1.86 -5.49 -5.55
N PHE A 180 1.47 -4.40 -6.21
CA PHE A 180 0.07 -4.01 -6.45
C PHE A 180 -0.39 -4.36 -7.87
N ARG A 181 0.21 -5.33 -8.50
CA ARG A 181 -0.20 -5.79 -9.82
C ARG A 181 -1.69 -6.17 -9.83
N PHE A 182 -2.39 -5.89 -10.91
CA PHE A 182 -3.82 -6.07 -11.10
C PHE A 182 -4.73 -5.19 -10.22
N ILE A 183 -4.13 -4.34 -9.38
CA ILE A 183 -4.84 -3.38 -8.54
C ILE A 183 -4.54 -1.97 -9.03
N SER A 184 -5.57 -1.17 -9.26
CA SER A 184 -5.40 0.27 -9.44
C SER A 184 -5.47 0.96 -8.08
N LEU A 185 -4.30 1.37 -7.55
CA LEU A 185 -4.21 2.21 -6.37
C LEU A 185 -4.40 3.66 -6.80
N MET A 186 -5.45 4.30 -6.31
CA MET A 186 -5.96 5.59 -6.80
C MET A 186 -6.00 6.63 -5.71
N GLU A 187 -5.91 7.89 -6.12
CA GLU A 187 -6.20 9.03 -5.27
C GLU A 187 -7.16 9.97 -6.02
N ASP A 188 -8.29 10.30 -5.38
CA ASP A 188 -9.38 11.11 -5.96
C ASP A 188 -9.87 10.63 -7.34
N GLY A 189 -9.89 9.32 -7.56
CA GLY A 189 -10.38 8.69 -8.78
C GLY A 189 -9.38 8.61 -9.93
N LEU A 190 -8.10 8.93 -9.72
CA LEU A 190 -7.02 8.77 -10.70
C LEU A 190 -5.98 7.77 -10.21
N PRO A 191 -5.54 6.80 -11.03
CA PRO A 191 -4.46 5.88 -10.67
C PRO A 191 -3.17 6.63 -10.28
N MET A 192 -2.43 6.11 -9.29
CA MET A 192 -1.13 6.69 -8.91
C MET A 192 -0.12 6.55 -10.05
N THR A 193 -0.07 5.37 -10.66
CA THR A 193 0.75 5.06 -11.84
C THR A 193 -0.08 4.29 -12.86
N TYR A 194 0.31 4.34 -14.15
CA TYR A 194 -0.39 3.61 -15.20
C TYR A 194 -0.27 2.08 -15.03
N ASP A 195 0.93 1.58 -14.78
CA ASP A 195 1.19 0.13 -14.72
C ASP A 195 0.92 -0.51 -13.35
N GLY A 196 0.67 0.28 -12.32
CA GLY A 196 0.15 -0.13 -11.00
C GLY A 196 1.12 -0.83 -10.05
N ILE A 197 2.09 -1.60 -10.53
CA ILE A 197 2.91 -2.49 -9.67
C ILE A 197 3.69 -1.75 -8.57
N TRP A 198 4.15 -0.54 -8.86
CA TRP A 198 4.93 0.31 -7.96
C TRP A 198 4.13 1.50 -7.41
N SER A 199 2.82 1.41 -7.44
CA SER A 199 1.94 2.52 -7.04
C SER A 199 2.03 2.86 -5.55
N ASP A 200 2.36 1.90 -4.69
CA ASP A 200 2.58 2.12 -3.24
C ASP A 200 3.81 2.97 -2.95
N PHE A 201 4.77 3.10 -3.88
CA PHE A 201 5.91 4.01 -3.72
C PHE A 201 5.48 5.47 -3.58
N PHE A 202 4.34 5.86 -4.18
CA PHE A 202 3.90 7.24 -4.31
C PHE A 202 2.65 7.59 -3.50
N LEU A 203 2.13 6.64 -2.71
CA LEU A 203 0.96 6.86 -1.84
C LEU A 203 1.32 6.63 -0.38
N ARG A 204 1.08 7.64 0.45
CA ARG A 204 1.21 7.60 1.90
C ARG A 204 -0.10 8.00 2.55
N PRO A 205 -0.70 7.15 3.40
CA PRO A 205 -1.86 7.53 4.20
C PRO A 205 -1.51 8.64 5.20
N ASP A 206 -2.34 9.69 5.26
CA ASP A 206 -2.24 10.76 6.24
C ASP A 206 -3.62 11.39 6.53
N LEU A 207 -3.65 12.43 7.35
CA LEU A 207 -4.87 13.11 7.77
C LEU A 207 -5.60 13.89 6.65
N THR A 208 -4.98 14.06 5.47
CA THR A 208 -5.62 14.68 4.30
C THR A 208 -6.57 13.74 3.58
N HIS A 209 -6.54 12.43 3.86
CA HIS A 209 -7.50 11.48 3.35
C HIS A 209 -8.76 11.42 4.24
N GLN A 210 -9.93 11.43 3.62
CA GLN A 210 -11.21 11.37 4.31
C GLN A 210 -11.74 9.95 4.44
N ARG A 211 -11.60 9.13 3.41
CA ARG A 211 -12.04 7.72 3.39
C ARG A 211 -11.34 6.96 2.27
N ILE A 212 -11.46 5.64 2.34
CA ILE A 212 -10.97 4.74 1.31
C ILE A 212 -12.12 3.88 0.83
N GLU A 213 -12.25 3.73 -0.48
CA GLU A 213 -13.21 2.83 -1.12
C GLU A 213 -12.44 1.80 -1.94
N ALA A 214 -12.66 0.52 -1.65
CA ALA A 214 -12.02 -0.61 -2.33
C ALA A 214 -13.06 -1.47 -3.04
N VAL A 215 -13.03 -1.47 -4.37
CA VAL A 215 -13.87 -2.30 -5.24
C VAL A 215 -13.09 -3.54 -5.64
N ARG A 216 -13.70 -4.72 -5.45
CA ARG A 216 -13.10 -6.02 -5.74
C ARG A 216 -13.64 -6.56 -7.06
N GLY A 217 -12.79 -6.56 -8.11
CA GLY A 217 -13.18 -7.03 -9.44
C GLY A 217 -14.31 -6.22 -10.05
N GLY A 218 -15.19 -6.88 -10.78
CA GLY A 218 -16.42 -6.31 -11.29
C GLY A 218 -16.22 -5.13 -12.25
N SER A 219 -16.58 -3.93 -11.81
CA SER A 219 -16.46 -2.70 -12.60
C SER A 219 -15.05 -2.09 -12.61
N SER A 220 -14.09 -2.63 -11.82
CA SER A 220 -12.73 -2.08 -11.79
C SER A 220 -12.08 -2.06 -13.17
N GLY A 221 -12.22 -3.14 -13.94
CA GLY A 221 -11.71 -3.21 -15.30
C GLY A 221 -12.32 -2.22 -16.30
N ILE A 222 -13.39 -1.52 -15.94
CA ILE A 222 -14.05 -0.51 -16.80
C ILE A 222 -13.57 0.91 -16.45
N PHE A 223 -13.56 1.26 -15.15
CA PHE A 223 -13.40 2.63 -14.68
C PHE A 223 -11.97 3.02 -14.34
N THR A 224 -11.01 2.10 -14.49
CA THR A 224 -9.58 2.40 -14.27
C THR A 224 -8.69 1.69 -15.29
N LEU A 225 -7.42 2.08 -15.30
CA LEU A 225 -6.38 1.50 -16.15
C LEU A 225 -5.61 0.43 -15.36
N ASN A 226 -5.29 -0.68 -16.00
CA ASN A 226 -4.45 -1.78 -15.48
C ASN A 226 -4.82 -2.31 -14.07
N GLY A 227 -6.10 -2.18 -13.66
CA GLY A 227 -6.60 -2.68 -12.39
C GLY A 227 -7.77 -3.65 -12.56
N PRO A 228 -7.62 -4.77 -13.31
CA PRO A 228 -8.77 -5.65 -13.60
C PRO A 228 -9.31 -6.36 -12.36
N ALA A 229 -8.48 -6.62 -11.35
CA ALA A 229 -8.86 -7.37 -10.17
C ALA A 229 -9.41 -6.49 -9.02
N ALA A 230 -8.96 -5.25 -8.91
CA ALA A 230 -9.46 -4.32 -7.91
C ALA A 230 -9.08 -2.86 -8.23
N MET A 231 -9.83 -1.94 -7.65
CA MET A 231 -9.43 -0.54 -7.51
C MET A 231 -9.61 -0.09 -6.06
N VAL A 232 -8.62 0.63 -5.56
CA VAL A 232 -8.59 1.16 -4.20
C VAL A 232 -8.42 2.66 -4.29
N ASN A 233 -9.44 3.42 -3.92
CA ASN A 233 -9.48 4.86 -4.08
C ASN A 233 -9.38 5.58 -2.73
N TYR A 234 -8.29 6.30 -2.51
CA TYR A 234 -8.09 7.20 -1.40
C TYR A 234 -8.75 8.54 -1.73
N ILE A 235 -9.82 8.86 -1.03
CA ILE A 235 -10.59 10.07 -1.28
C ILE A 235 -10.09 11.15 -0.35
N GLY A 236 -9.56 12.22 -0.95
CA GLY A 236 -9.00 13.37 -0.24
C GLY A 236 -10.09 14.22 0.44
N ARG A 237 -9.71 14.79 1.57
CA ARG A 237 -10.55 15.73 2.30
C ARG A 237 -10.75 17.00 1.49
N ARG A 238 -12.01 17.45 1.45
CA ARG A 238 -12.40 18.76 0.92
C ARG A 238 -12.75 19.68 2.08
N GLY A 239 -12.34 20.94 2.02
CA GLY A 239 -12.77 21.94 2.99
C GLY A 239 -14.30 22.07 3.03
N SER A 240 -14.85 22.42 4.17
CA SER A 240 -16.28 22.65 4.41
C SER A 240 -16.47 23.96 5.17
N HIS A 241 -17.72 24.35 5.42
CA HIS A 241 -18.03 25.51 6.26
C HIS A 241 -17.58 25.33 7.71
N THR A 242 -17.50 24.08 8.18
CA THR A 242 -16.95 23.75 9.51
C THR A 242 -15.43 23.59 9.40
N PRO A 243 -14.63 24.48 10.01
CA PRO A 243 -13.18 24.34 10.03
C PRO A 243 -12.75 23.07 10.79
N LEU A 244 -11.64 22.49 10.35
CA LEU A 244 -10.95 21.42 11.06
C LEU A 244 -9.46 21.76 11.13
N GLN A 245 -8.89 21.73 12.31
CA GLN A 245 -7.44 21.84 12.53
C GLN A 245 -7.04 20.74 13.51
N LEU A 246 -6.18 19.81 13.03
CA LEU A 246 -5.78 18.65 13.81
C LEU A 246 -4.28 18.44 13.69
N LEU A 247 -3.61 18.24 14.82
CA LEU A 247 -2.22 17.77 14.92
C LEU A 247 -2.21 16.43 15.64
N LYS A 248 -1.38 15.50 15.15
CA LYS A 248 -1.15 14.20 15.80
C LYS A 248 0.35 13.93 15.86
N LEU A 249 0.85 13.71 17.08
CA LEU A 249 2.21 13.25 17.33
C LEU A 249 2.16 11.78 17.72
N SER A 250 2.93 10.95 17.03
CA SER A 250 3.05 9.51 17.30
C SER A 250 4.50 9.16 17.64
N GLN A 251 4.69 8.35 18.70
CA GLN A 251 6.00 7.94 19.19
C GLN A 251 6.02 6.44 19.45
N GLY A 252 7.01 5.73 18.90
CA GLY A 252 7.31 4.35 19.26
C GLY A 252 7.82 4.26 20.71
N LEU A 253 7.40 3.24 21.46
CA LEU A 253 7.83 3.03 22.84
C LEU A 253 8.85 1.90 22.96
N ASN A 254 8.86 0.96 22.04
CA ASN A 254 9.79 -0.17 22.00
C ASN A 254 10.60 -0.24 20.68
N TYR A 255 10.52 0.79 19.87
CA TYR A 255 11.33 1.00 18.66
C TYR A 255 11.44 2.51 18.40
N ASP A 256 12.50 2.94 17.71
CA ASP A 256 12.70 4.35 17.39
C ASP A 256 11.79 4.77 16.21
N TYR A 257 10.74 5.49 16.56
CA TYR A 257 9.77 6.03 15.61
C TYR A 257 9.18 7.33 16.15
N SER A 258 9.18 8.34 15.32
CA SER A 258 8.51 9.61 15.60
C SER A 258 7.85 10.15 14.33
N ARG A 259 6.56 10.47 14.41
CA ARG A 259 5.79 11.03 13.30
C ARG A 259 4.89 12.17 13.79
N LEU A 260 4.92 13.26 13.04
CA LEU A 260 4.02 14.39 13.20
C LEU A 260 3.11 14.48 11.97
N ASP A 261 1.81 14.36 12.17
CA ASP A 261 0.78 14.59 11.17
C ASP A 261 0.03 15.89 11.46
N GLY A 262 -0.38 16.61 10.42
CA GLY A 262 -1.20 17.80 10.57
C GLY A 262 -2.16 17.99 9.41
N VAL A 263 -3.35 18.52 9.69
CA VAL A 263 -4.31 18.96 8.69
C VAL A 263 -5.05 20.20 9.17
N ALA A 264 -5.18 21.18 8.25
CA ALA A 264 -6.06 22.33 8.40
C ALA A 264 -6.99 22.40 7.19
N SER A 265 -8.28 22.55 7.41
CA SER A 265 -9.25 22.65 6.35
C SER A 265 -10.41 23.54 6.77
N GLY A 266 -10.99 24.30 5.84
CA GLY A 266 -12.08 25.20 6.17
C GLY A 266 -12.48 26.12 5.02
N PRO A 267 -13.41 27.08 5.26
CA PRO A 267 -13.79 28.09 4.28
C PRO A 267 -12.76 29.21 4.19
N ILE A 268 -12.52 29.71 2.98
CA ILE A 268 -11.92 31.03 2.73
C ILE A 268 -13.04 32.05 2.59
N ASN A 269 -14.12 31.66 1.92
CA ASN A 269 -15.38 32.38 1.81
C ASN A 269 -16.51 31.35 1.53
N GLU A 270 -17.71 31.80 1.22
CA GLU A 270 -18.88 30.95 0.97
C GLU A 270 -18.71 29.91 -0.16
N GLN A 271 -17.87 30.20 -1.15
CA GLN A 271 -17.66 29.35 -2.31
C GLN A 271 -16.27 28.71 -2.37
N LEU A 272 -15.29 29.30 -1.68
CA LEU A 272 -13.89 28.88 -1.76
C LEU A 272 -13.43 28.26 -0.45
N PHE A 273 -12.93 27.03 -0.53
CA PHE A 273 -12.48 26.25 0.62
C PHE A 273 -11.05 25.79 0.40
N TYR A 274 -10.37 25.49 1.51
CA TYR A 274 -9.01 24.95 1.49
C TYR A 274 -8.88 23.69 2.32
N THR A 275 -7.89 22.87 1.97
CA THR A 275 -7.33 21.82 2.82
C THR A 275 -5.82 21.80 2.63
N VAL A 276 -5.05 21.89 3.70
CA VAL A 276 -3.59 21.76 3.70
C VAL A 276 -3.22 20.80 4.79
N GLY A 277 -2.33 19.85 4.49
CA GLY A 277 -1.89 18.89 5.50
C GLY A 277 -0.81 17.97 4.97
N GLY A 278 -0.40 17.04 5.81
CA GLY A 278 0.63 16.06 5.51
C GLY A 278 1.26 15.52 6.77
N PHE A 279 2.43 14.93 6.62
CA PHE A 279 3.20 14.41 7.76
C PHE A 279 4.70 14.55 7.52
N TYR A 280 5.44 14.41 8.60
CA TYR A 280 6.88 14.20 8.60
C TYR A 280 7.24 13.16 9.68
N ARG A 281 8.17 12.24 9.36
CA ARG A 281 8.61 11.21 10.29
C ARG A 281 10.10 10.98 10.19
N PHE A 282 10.65 10.35 11.24
CA PHE A 282 11.94 9.67 11.26
C PHE A 282 11.85 8.42 12.12
N SER A 283 12.63 7.40 11.75
CA SER A 283 12.64 6.12 12.42
C SER A 283 13.92 5.36 12.09
N ASP A 284 14.49 4.68 13.08
CA ASP A 284 15.54 3.69 12.83
C ASP A 284 14.92 2.34 12.35
N GLY A 285 13.59 2.29 12.21
CA GLY A 285 12.83 1.15 11.74
C GLY A 285 12.43 0.17 12.85
N ILE A 286 11.46 -0.67 12.54
CA ILE A 286 11.04 -1.77 13.42
C ILE A 286 12.17 -2.82 13.54
N ARG A 287 12.98 -2.96 12.47
CA ARG A 287 14.16 -3.80 12.39
C ARG A 287 15.38 -2.90 12.29
N GLU A 288 16.03 -2.62 13.38
CA GLU A 288 17.09 -1.62 13.54
C GLU A 288 18.39 -1.99 12.78
N PRO A 289 18.69 -1.41 11.61
CA PRO A 289 19.92 -1.71 10.87
C PRO A 289 21.17 -0.97 11.39
N GLY A 290 21.01 -0.09 12.39
CA GLY A 290 22.07 0.73 12.95
C GLY A 290 22.25 2.09 12.26
N PHE A 291 21.29 2.49 11.38
CA PHE A 291 21.19 3.79 10.73
C PHE A 291 19.72 4.20 10.60
N ILE A 292 19.44 5.44 10.20
CA ILE A 292 18.07 5.91 10.02
C ILE A 292 17.42 5.18 8.84
N SER A 293 16.36 4.39 9.11
CA SER A 293 15.65 3.60 8.13
C SER A 293 14.61 4.39 7.35
N ASP A 294 13.85 5.25 8.05
CA ASP A 294 12.77 5.99 7.44
C ASP A 294 12.90 7.47 7.77
N LEU A 295 12.97 8.31 6.74
CA LEU A 295 13.14 9.75 6.90
C LEU A 295 12.41 10.52 5.80
N GLY A 296 11.45 11.34 6.18
CA GLY A 296 10.77 12.19 5.21
C GLY A 296 9.30 12.40 5.49
N GLY A 297 8.55 12.77 4.44
CA GLY A 297 7.14 13.06 4.58
C GLY A 297 6.51 13.61 3.31
N GLN A 298 5.25 14.03 3.44
CA GLN A 298 4.50 14.63 2.35
C GLN A 298 3.76 15.89 2.81
N LEU A 299 3.49 16.75 1.83
CA LEU A 299 2.63 17.92 1.95
C LEU A 299 1.59 17.86 0.83
N SER A 300 0.32 18.07 1.16
CA SER A 300 -0.79 18.20 0.21
C SER A 300 -1.52 19.51 0.47
N ALA A 301 -1.87 20.22 -0.61
CA ALA A 301 -2.67 21.44 -0.55
C ALA A 301 -3.77 21.35 -1.61
N ARG A 302 -5.03 21.53 -1.20
CA ARG A 302 -6.21 21.53 -2.05
C ARG A 302 -6.94 22.87 -1.91
N LEU A 303 -7.34 23.44 -3.03
CA LEU A 303 -8.22 24.60 -3.13
C LEU A 303 -9.47 24.15 -3.86
N SER A 304 -10.66 24.34 -3.26
CA SER A 304 -11.95 23.88 -3.78
C SER A 304 -12.87 25.08 -3.99
N LEU A 305 -13.24 25.35 -5.23
CA LEU A 305 -14.25 26.34 -5.62
C LEU A 305 -15.57 25.61 -5.91
N ARG A 306 -16.64 26.00 -5.21
CA ARG A 306 -17.99 25.45 -5.38
C ARG A 306 -18.94 26.58 -5.72
N THR A 307 -19.58 26.47 -6.88
CA THR A 307 -20.59 27.39 -7.36
C THR A 307 -21.82 26.60 -7.79
N ASP A 308 -22.91 27.25 -8.06
CA ASP A 308 -24.11 26.60 -8.63
C ASP A 308 -23.85 26.04 -10.03
N ALA A 309 -22.87 26.58 -10.76
CA ALA A 309 -22.54 26.19 -12.12
C ALA A 309 -21.51 25.08 -12.24
N PHE A 310 -20.58 24.98 -11.29
CA PHE A 310 -19.52 23.97 -11.32
C PHE A 310 -18.81 23.82 -9.99
N GLU A 311 -18.12 22.68 -9.81
CA GLU A 311 -17.11 22.44 -8.77
C GLU A 311 -15.73 22.30 -9.42
N LEU A 312 -14.72 22.93 -8.82
CA LEU A 312 -13.34 22.87 -9.26
C LEU A 312 -12.42 22.67 -8.05
N ASP A 313 -11.66 21.56 -8.04
CA ASP A 313 -10.56 21.35 -7.10
C ASP A 313 -9.22 21.48 -7.83
N VAL A 314 -8.27 22.20 -7.22
CA VAL A 314 -6.87 22.24 -7.63
C VAL A 314 -6.04 21.73 -6.49
N ILE A 315 -5.24 20.69 -6.74
CA ILE A 315 -4.48 19.97 -5.71
C ILE A 315 -3.01 19.95 -6.10
N TYR A 316 -2.15 20.34 -5.17
CA TYR A 316 -0.71 20.12 -5.23
C TYR A 316 -0.30 19.12 -4.17
N LYS A 317 0.56 18.17 -4.53
CA LYS A 317 1.15 17.20 -3.60
C LYS A 317 2.65 17.09 -3.83
N HIS A 318 3.40 17.17 -2.74
CA HIS A 318 4.84 16.94 -2.68
C HIS A 318 5.12 15.79 -1.71
N LEU A 319 5.86 14.80 -2.17
CA LEU A 319 6.36 13.69 -1.36
C LEU A 319 7.89 13.66 -1.50
N GLN A 320 8.59 13.61 -0.38
CA GLN A 320 10.01 13.29 -0.30
C GLN A 320 10.21 12.38 0.90
N ASP A 321 10.55 11.13 0.63
CA ASP A 321 10.51 10.10 1.65
C ASP A 321 11.55 9.01 1.35
N ASN A 322 12.41 8.73 2.33
CA ASN A 322 13.35 7.62 2.30
C ASN A 322 12.79 6.53 3.21
N THR A 323 12.80 5.28 2.75
CA THR A 323 12.30 4.12 3.50
C THR A 323 13.23 2.93 3.34
N SER A 324 13.34 2.09 4.36
CA SER A 324 14.07 0.84 4.26
C SER A 324 13.22 -0.27 3.66
N PHE A 325 13.88 -1.18 2.96
CA PHE A 325 13.30 -2.43 2.50
C PHE A 325 13.89 -3.60 3.29
N TYR A 326 13.03 -4.40 3.92
CA TYR A 326 13.43 -5.55 4.72
C TYR A 326 13.36 -6.83 3.89
N ALA A 327 14.52 -7.35 3.53
CA ALA A 327 14.64 -8.64 2.85
C ALA A 327 14.26 -9.81 3.77
N PRO A 328 13.93 -11.01 3.21
CA PRO A 328 13.73 -12.22 3.99
C PRO A 328 14.95 -12.57 4.88
N LEU A 329 14.68 -13.11 6.07
CA LEU A 329 15.68 -13.55 7.03
C LEU A 329 16.01 -15.03 6.86
N VAL A 330 17.21 -15.45 7.31
CA VAL A 330 17.57 -16.86 7.44
C VAL A 330 16.79 -17.47 8.60
N MET A 331 16.03 -18.54 8.31
CA MET A 331 15.25 -19.33 9.26
C MET A 331 15.74 -20.77 9.26
N GLN A 332 15.41 -21.51 10.31
CA GLN A 332 15.71 -22.94 10.42
C GLN A 332 14.45 -23.77 10.60
N ASN A 333 14.47 -25.02 10.12
CA ASN A 333 13.37 -25.97 10.22
C ASN A 333 13.89 -27.34 10.68
N HIS A 334 14.02 -27.54 11.99
CA HIS A 334 14.40 -28.82 12.58
C HIS A 334 13.22 -29.57 13.20
N HIS A 335 12.39 -28.86 13.99
CA HIS A 335 11.19 -29.39 14.66
C HIS A 335 9.99 -28.44 14.48
N GLY A 336 10.04 -27.60 13.47
CA GLY A 336 9.17 -26.48 13.16
C GLY A 336 10.01 -25.30 12.70
N ILE A 337 9.34 -24.30 12.11
CA ILE A 337 10.01 -23.11 11.59
C ILE A 337 10.29 -22.16 12.75
N GLU A 338 11.56 -21.80 12.94
CA GLU A 338 12.01 -20.89 13.97
C GLU A 338 13.14 -19.98 13.48
N ALA A 339 13.31 -18.83 14.15
CA ALA A 339 14.40 -17.92 13.88
C ALA A 339 15.71 -18.43 14.50
N LEU A 340 16.84 -18.06 13.90
CA LEU A 340 18.14 -18.26 14.53
C LEU A 340 18.26 -17.38 15.78
N SER A 341 18.92 -17.87 16.83
CA SER A 341 19.15 -17.09 18.05
C SER A 341 19.96 -15.80 17.79
N SER A 342 20.86 -15.86 16.80
CA SER A 342 21.65 -14.71 16.34
C SER A 342 20.88 -13.74 15.44
N LEU A 343 19.69 -14.14 14.91
CA LEU A 343 18.88 -13.36 13.98
C LEU A 343 17.39 -13.47 14.36
N PRO A 344 16.94 -12.80 15.45
CA PRO A 344 15.58 -12.89 15.96
C PRO A 344 14.53 -12.44 14.93
N HIS A 345 13.35 -13.08 14.91
CA HIS A 345 12.31 -12.80 13.93
C HIS A 345 11.65 -11.42 14.09
N ASP A 346 11.60 -10.90 15.30
CA ASP A 346 10.86 -9.68 15.66
C ASP A 346 11.61 -8.38 15.29
N TYR A 347 12.94 -8.33 15.54
CA TYR A 347 13.74 -7.15 15.22
C TYR A 347 14.99 -7.45 14.37
N GLY A 348 15.29 -8.71 14.08
CA GLY A 348 16.44 -9.10 13.27
C GLY A 348 16.40 -8.52 11.86
N THR A 349 17.56 -8.12 11.35
CA THR A 349 17.73 -7.63 9.98
C THR A 349 19.07 -8.07 9.40
N LEU A 350 19.11 -8.27 8.07
CA LEU A 350 20.33 -8.49 7.30
C LEU A 350 20.93 -7.18 6.74
N LEU A 351 20.38 -6.03 7.12
CA LEU A 351 20.99 -4.72 6.89
C LEU A 351 21.89 -4.37 8.08
N SER A 352 22.99 -3.67 7.84
CA SER A 352 23.89 -3.24 8.91
C SER A 352 24.65 -1.98 8.53
N LYS A 353 25.19 -1.31 9.55
CA LYS A 353 26.06 -0.14 9.37
C LYS A 353 27.36 -0.50 8.64
N ASP A 354 27.87 -1.74 8.78
CA ASP A 354 29.06 -2.19 8.06
C ASP A 354 28.84 -2.26 6.54
N MET A 355 27.58 -2.48 6.10
CA MET A 355 27.20 -2.51 4.70
C MET A 355 26.50 -1.23 4.22
N GLN A 356 26.41 -0.20 5.09
CA GLN A 356 25.65 1.01 4.80
C GLN A 356 26.18 1.70 3.53
N LEU A 357 27.49 1.91 3.44
CA LEU A 357 28.11 2.65 2.35
C LEU A 357 29.03 1.74 1.54
N LEU A 358 28.65 1.43 0.31
CA LEU A 358 29.41 0.57 -0.59
C LEU A 358 29.70 1.24 -1.93
N ASN A 359 30.91 0.94 -2.47
CA ASN A 359 31.38 1.40 -3.78
C ASN A 359 31.28 0.27 -4.79
N PHE A 360 30.81 0.59 -5.98
CA PHE A 360 30.60 -0.37 -7.06
C PHE A 360 31.23 0.10 -8.35
N CYS A 361 31.82 -0.84 -9.11
CA CYS A 361 32.28 -0.61 -10.46
C CYS A 361 31.14 -0.87 -11.44
N THR A 362 30.66 0.18 -12.10
CA THR A 362 29.55 0.11 -13.07
C THR A 362 30.04 0.56 -14.44
N PRO A 363 29.25 0.32 -15.51
CA PRO A 363 29.58 0.84 -16.83
C PRO A 363 29.72 2.37 -16.93
N GLU A 364 29.15 3.10 -15.97
CA GLU A 364 29.25 4.57 -15.84
C GLU A 364 30.48 5.04 -15.03
N GLY A 365 31.23 4.10 -14.46
CA GLY A 365 32.35 4.36 -13.55
C GLY A 365 32.04 3.91 -12.12
N THR A 366 32.86 4.34 -11.16
CA THR A 366 32.62 4.01 -9.75
C THR A 366 31.45 4.81 -9.20
N THR A 367 30.47 4.11 -8.62
CA THR A 367 29.30 4.69 -7.94
C THR A 367 29.27 4.27 -6.48
N THR A 368 28.80 5.16 -5.62
CA THR A 368 28.60 4.88 -4.20
C THR A 368 27.11 4.83 -3.91
N HIS A 369 26.66 3.80 -3.20
CA HIS A 369 25.29 3.69 -2.72
C HIS A 369 25.26 3.62 -1.21
N ASP A 370 24.25 4.27 -0.61
CA ASP A 370 24.01 4.33 0.83
C ASP A 370 22.68 3.62 1.17
N LEU A 371 22.71 2.67 2.09
CA LEU A 371 21.50 1.97 2.56
C LEU A 371 20.57 2.86 3.39
N GLU A 372 21.03 3.98 3.91
CA GLU A 372 20.19 5.00 4.54
C GLU A 372 19.25 5.66 3.52
N ASP A 373 19.69 5.73 2.26
CA ASP A 373 18.88 6.16 1.11
C ASP A 373 18.14 4.99 0.42
N ALA A 374 17.99 3.85 1.07
CA ALA A 374 17.63 2.55 0.50
C ALA A 374 16.48 2.62 -0.50
N GLN A 375 15.34 3.22 -0.13
CA GLN A 375 14.30 3.56 -1.08
C GLN A 375 13.96 5.03 -1.00
N GLN A 376 14.53 5.80 -1.92
CA GLN A 376 14.31 7.23 -2.01
C GLN A 376 13.16 7.51 -2.98
N THR A 377 12.05 8.04 -2.46
CA THR A 377 10.89 8.44 -3.26
C THR A 377 10.74 9.95 -3.28
N ARG A 378 10.54 10.51 -4.47
CA ARG A 378 10.21 11.93 -4.67
C ARG A 378 9.08 12.07 -5.68
N MET A 379 8.05 12.80 -5.32
CA MET A 379 6.92 13.10 -6.20
C MET A 379 6.54 14.57 -6.11
N ASN A 380 6.25 15.17 -7.27
CA ASN A 380 5.50 16.41 -7.37
C ASN A 380 4.33 16.16 -8.32
N SER A 381 3.10 16.39 -7.84
CA SER A 381 1.91 16.23 -8.65
C SER A 381 0.98 17.42 -8.57
N TYR A 382 0.32 17.69 -9.67
CA TYR A 382 -0.71 18.73 -9.85
C TYR A 382 -1.96 18.03 -10.37
N THR A 383 -3.05 18.11 -9.62
CA THR A 383 -4.32 17.49 -9.99
C THR A 383 -5.40 18.55 -10.09
N VAL A 384 -6.20 18.48 -11.15
CA VAL A 384 -7.38 19.32 -11.36
C VAL A 384 -8.58 18.39 -11.49
N LEU A 385 -9.59 18.61 -10.64
CA LEU A 385 -10.89 17.93 -10.70
C LEU A 385 -11.95 18.98 -11.02
N PHE A 386 -12.70 18.73 -12.08
CA PHE A 386 -13.76 19.61 -12.56
C PHE A 386 -15.04 18.82 -12.76
N ASN A 387 -16.13 19.29 -12.16
CA ASN A 387 -17.45 18.73 -12.33
C ASN A 387 -18.45 19.86 -12.60
N ALA A 388 -19.31 19.71 -13.62
CA ALA A 388 -20.33 20.70 -13.93
C ALA A 388 -21.60 20.03 -14.46
N PRO A 389 -22.80 20.42 -13.97
CA PRO A 389 -24.07 20.15 -14.65
C PRO A 389 -24.14 21.02 -15.90
N LEU A 390 -24.28 20.39 -17.07
CA LEU A 390 -24.52 21.09 -18.36
C LEU A 390 -26.01 21.35 -18.60
N SER A 391 -26.85 20.52 -17.99
CA SER A 391 -28.31 20.67 -17.94
C SER A 391 -28.86 19.87 -16.74
N THR A 392 -30.19 19.85 -16.59
CA THR A 392 -30.87 19.02 -15.57
C THR A 392 -30.58 17.52 -15.68
N HIS A 393 -30.17 17.05 -16.87
CA HIS A 393 -29.92 15.63 -17.14
C HIS A 393 -28.49 15.35 -17.59
N LEU A 394 -27.67 16.32 -17.89
CA LEU A 394 -26.36 16.14 -18.49
C LEU A 394 -25.28 16.76 -17.59
N ALA A 395 -24.26 15.99 -17.22
CA ALA A 395 -23.13 16.47 -16.46
C ALA A 395 -21.80 16.03 -17.10
N ILE A 396 -20.78 16.85 -16.92
CA ILE A 396 -19.40 16.57 -17.31
C ILE A 396 -18.54 16.44 -16.05
N ASP A 397 -17.68 15.41 -15.99
CA ASP A 397 -16.63 15.24 -14.98
C ASP A 397 -15.29 15.09 -15.70
N ASN A 398 -14.29 15.88 -15.29
CA ASN A 398 -12.94 15.78 -15.82
C ASN A 398 -11.94 15.79 -14.67
N ARG A 399 -11.06 14.81 -14.66
CA ARG A 399 -9.99 14.66 -13.69
C ARG A 399 -8.67 14.57 -14.42
N THR A 400 -7.71 15.42 -14.10
CA THR A 400 -6.40 15.46 -14.76
C THR A 400 -5.30 15.53 -13.71
N ARG A 401 -4.29 14.66 -13.83
CA ARG A 401 -3.09 14.74 -13.02
C ARG A 401 -1.84 14.72 -13.88
N TYR A 402 -1.00 15.72 -13.66
CA TYR A 402 0.38 15.74 -14.13
C TYR A 402 1.30 15.46 -12.95
N ALA A 403 2.22 14.50 -13.08
CA ALA A 403 3.14 14.12 -12.02
C ALA A 403 4.54 13.85 -12.53
N LYS A 404 5.53 14.24 -11.72
CA LYS A 404 6.93 13.80 -11.84
C LYS A 404 7.20 12.85 -10.68
N LEU A 405 7.52 11.60 -11.02
CA LEU A 405 7.72 10.49 -10.11
C LEU A 405 9.16 10.02 -10.22
N ASN A 406 9.88 10.01 -9.11
CA ASN A 406 11.22 9.46 -9.03
C ASN A 406 11.29 8.52 -7.84
N ASN A 407 11.83 7.35 -8.06
CA ASN A 407 12.14 6.39 -7.01
C ASN A 407 13.48 5.73 -7.35
N SER A 408 14.31 5.52 -6.34
CA SER A 408 15.46 4.64 -6.43
C SER A 408 15.39 3.65 -5.29
N LEU A 409 15.61 2.39 -5.59
CA LEU A 409 15.73 1.30 -4.61
C LEU A 409 17.17 0.82 -4.61
N TYR A 410 17.84 0.88 -3.44
CA TYR A 410 19.08 0.19 -3.17
C TYR A 410 18.86 -0.73 -1.97
N THR A 411 19.12 -2.01 -2.12
CA THR A 411 18.90 -2.99 -1.07
C THR A 411 19.83 -4.19 -1.24
N LEU A 412 19.86 -5.04 -0.21
CA LEU A 412 20.57 -6.32 -0.24
C LEU A 412 19.54 -7.44 -0.39
N MET A 413 19.69 -8.25 -1.43
CA MET A 413 18.80 -9.36 -1.76
C MET A 413 19.53 -10.69 -1.66
N ASN A 414 18.76 -11.75 -1.41
CA ASN A 414 19.23 -13.13 -1.42
C ASN A 414 18.57 -13.88 -2.57
N LEU A 415 19.35 -14.64 -3.32
CA LEU A 415 18.89 -15.41 -4.48
C LEU A 415 18.44 -16.84 -4.14
N GLY A 416 17.98 -17.06 -2.90
CA GLY A 416 17.50 -18.34 -2.41
C GLY A 416 18.46 -19.04 -1.45
N ASN A 417 18.08 -20.20 -0.95
CA ASN A 417 18.81 -20.96 0.07
C ASN A 417 20.23 -21.38 -0.32
N GLN A 418 20.54 -21.45 -1.61
CA GLN A 418 21.88 -21.77 -2.12
C GLN A 418 22.98 -20.78 -1.70
N THR A 419 22.56 -19.58 -1.26
CA THR A 419 23.50 -18.57 -0.77
C THR A 419 23.87 -18.74 0.70
N ILE A 420 23.16 -19.60 1.45
CA ILE A 420 23.45 -19.91 2.85
C ILE A 420 24.36 -21.14 2.91
N ASN A 421 25.52 -20.98 3.52
CA ASN A 421 26.48 -22.10 3.69
C ASN A 421 26.96 -22.18 5.15
N SER A 422 27.40 -23.36 5.60
CA SER A 422 28.31 -23.36 6.75
C SER A 422 29.61 -22.63 6.36
N ALA A 423 30.21 -21.96 7.33
CA ALA A 423 31.44 -21.22 7.10
C ALA A 423 32.56 -22.13 6.57
N GLU A 424 32.64 -23.37 7.08
CA GLU A 424 33.57 -24.38 6.57
C GLU A 424 33.28 -24.76 5.09
N GLN A 425 32.02 -25.07 4.78
CA GLN A 425 31.63 -25.43 3.41
C GLN A 425 31.93 -24.29 2.43
N ARG A 426 31.70 -23.04 2.79
CA ARG A 426 31.98 -21.91 1.93
C ARG A 426 33.46 -21.75 1.61
N LEU A 427 34.36 -22.01 2.58
CA LEU A 427 35.81 -22.00 2.33
C LEU A 427 36.20 -23.08 1.32
N THR A 428 35.56 -24.26 1.31
CA THR A 428 35.85 -25.32 0.34
C THR A 428 35.39 -24.94 -1.10
N LEU A 429 34.45 -24.00 -1.26
CA LEU A 429 33.99 -23.50 -2.54
C LEU A 429 34.91 -22.41 -3.14
N ALA A 430 35.84 -21.88 -2.34
CA ALA A 430 36.79 -20.89 -2.81
C ALA A 430 37.80 -21.55 -3.78
N ASP A 431 37.90 -21.02 -4.99
CA ASP A 431 38.88 -21.52 -5.99
C ASP A 431 40.26 -20.92 -5.70
N VAL A 432 41.05 -21.66 -4.93
CA VAL A 432 42.43 -21.27 -4.59
C VAL A 432 43.44 -21.51 -5.74
N SER A 433 42.99 -22.01 -6.88
CA SER A 433 43.90 -22.35 -7.99
C SER A 433 44.70 -21.14 -8.52
N GLN A 434 44.16 -19.94 -8.39
CA GLN A 434 44.80 -18.67 -8.75
C GLN A 434 46.00 -18.31 -7.84
N PHE A 435 46.10 -18.90 -6.63
CA PHE A 435 47.17 -18.63 -5.69
C PHE A 435 48.31 -19.67 -5.73
N LYS A 436 48.26 -20.64 -6.64
CA LYS A 436 49.21 -21.77 -6.68
C LYS A 436 50.66 -21.37 -6.92
N ASP A 437 50.88 -20.22 -7.49
CA ASP A 437 52.26 -19.74 -7.74
C ASP A 437 52.99 -19.32 -6.46
N ASN A 438 52.23 -18.93 -5.37
CA ASN A 438 52.77 -18.57 -4.07
C ASN A 438 52.80 -19.74 -3.06
N ALA A 439 52.12 -20.84 -3.38
CA ALA A 439 51.87 -21.94 -2.44
C ALA A 439 52.99 -23.03 -2.40
N ALA A 440 54.09 -22.85 -3.12
CA ALA A 440 55.08 -23.91 -3.32
C ALA A 440 55.85 -24.26 -2.04
N ASP A 441 55.81 -23.49 -0.95
CA ASP A 441 56.72 -23.67 0.18
C ASP A 441 56.09 -23.56 1.60
N HIS A 442 54.75 -23.33 1.73
CA HIS A 442 54.14 -23.14 3.03
C HIS A 442 52.85 -23.98 3.21
N THR A 443 52.59 -24.42 4.45
CA THR A 443 51.28 -24.97 4.89
C THR A 443 50.27 -23.84 5.00
N LEU A 444 49.67 -23.51 3.85
CA LEU A 444 48.68 -22.44 3.76
C LEU A 444 47.28 -22.98 4.00
N SER A 445 46.44 -22.23 4.73
CA SER A 445 45.04 -22.54 4.95
C SER A 445 44.15 -21.31 4.70
N LEU A 446 42.88 -21.55 4.39
CA LEU A 446 41.88 -20.49 4.25
C LEU A 446 41.24 -20.17 5.60
N ALA A 447 41.01 -18.89 5.85
CA ALA A 447 40.33 -18.38 7.03
C ALA A 447 39.41 -17.19 6.63
N TYR A 448 38.61 -16.73 7.56
CA TYR A 448 37.86 -15.49 7.42
C TYR A 448 38.55 -14.34 8.14
N GLN A 449 38.41 -13.14 7.57
CA GLN A 449 38.80 -11.90 8.23
C GLN A 449 37.61 -10.91 8.15
N ARG A 450 37.27 -10.26 9.28
CA ARG A 450 36.28 -9.21 9.28
C ARG A 450 36.83 -7.97 8.56
N VAL A 451 36.03 -7.44 7.63
CA VAL A 451 36.42 -6.23 6.87
C VAL A 451 36.48 -5.00 7.80
N SER A 452 35.58 -4.93 8.80
CA SER A 452 35.43 -3.77 9.68
C SER A 452 36.62 -3.47 10.57
N ASP A 453 37.29 -4.51 11.12
CA ASP A 453 38.35 -4.35 12.09
C ASP A 453 39.62 -5.21 11.81
N GLY A 454 39.59 -5.99 10.72
CA GLY A 454 40.69 -6.89 10.34
C GLY A 454 40.89 -8.10 11.25
N SER A 455 39.93 -8.39 12.14
CA SER A 455 40.04 -9.53 13.07
C SER A 455 39.95 -10.86 12.32
N LEU A 456 40.92 -11.75 12.56
CA LEU A 456 40.99 -13.06 11.95
C LEU A 456 40.07 -14.07 12.67
N ILE A 457 39.34 -14.87 11.89
CA ILE A 457 38.50 -15.97 12.34
C ILE A 457 39.15 -17.27 11.81
N ALA A 458 40.05 -17.81 12.60
CA ALA A 458 40.82 -19.01 12.21
C ALA A 458 39.97 -20.29 12.31
N ASP A 459 39.00 -20.35 13.21
CA ASP A 459 38.04 -21.44 13.33
C ASP A 459 36.66 -21.00 12.85
N PRO A 460 36.24 -21.35 11.61
CA PRO A 460 34.96 -20.94 11.04
C PRO A 460 33.73 -21.41 11.83
N SER A 461 33.85 -22.52 12.58
CA SER A 461 32.74 -23.09 13.36
C SER A 461 32.32 -22.18 14.53
N THR A 462 33.20 -21.28 14.96
CA THR A 462 32.96 -20.34 16.06
C THR A 462 32.24 -19.06 15.61
N LEU A 463 32.04 -18.86 14.32
CA LEU A 463 31.44 -17.64 13.77
C LEU A 463 30.01 -17.47 14.30
N ASN A 464 29.75 -16.40 15.05
CA ASN A 464 28.45 -16.01 15.62
C ASN A 464 27.71 -17.12 16.39
N ASN A 465 28.41 -18.14 16.87
CA ASN A 465 27.86 -19.34 17.52
C ASN A 465 26.89 -20.14 16.62
N ASN A 466 26.79 -19.84 15.33
CA ASN A 466 25.99 -20.59 14.36
C ASN A 466 26.82 -21.15 13.20
N GLY A 467 28.04 -20.68 13.01
CA GLY A 467 28.96 -21.15 11.97
C GLY A 467 28.43 -20.92 10.55
N LEU A 468 27.56 -19.88 10.32
CA LEU A 468 26.90 -19.64 9.06
C LEU A 468 27.41 -18.35 8.38
N VAL A 469 27.53 -18.43 7.07
CA VAL A 469 27.78 -17.29 6.17
C VAL A 469 26.73 -17.25 5.07
N THR A 470 26.54 -16.08 4.49
CA THR A 470 25.65 -15.91 3.35
C THR A 470 26.24 -15.00 2.29
N ALA A 471 25.92 -15.29 1.02
CA ALA A 471 26.16 -14.38 -0.09
C ALA A 471 24.92 -13.53 -0.32
N THR A 472 25.07 -12.22 -0.23
CA THR A 472 24.02 -11.23 -0.52
C THR A 472 24.37 -10.47 -1.78
N PHE A 473 23.34 -10.07 -2.52
CA PHE A 473 23.47 -9.37 -3.80
C PHE A 473 22.95 -7.94 -3.65
N PRO A 474 23.81 -6.93 -3.64
CA PRO A 474 23.41 -5.55 -3.74
C PRO A 474 22.62 -5.31 -5.04
N LEU A 475 21.35 -4.91 -4.89
CA LEU A 475 20.43 -4.60 -5.98
C LEU A 475 20.14 -3.11 -6.00
N TYR A 476 20.33 -2.49 -7.15
CA TYR A 476 19.88 -1.13 -7.43
C TYR A 476 18.84 -1.14 -8.55
N SER A 477 17.82 -0.30 -8.39
CA SER A 477 16.82 -0.07 -9.42
C SER A 477 16.40 1.39 -9.40
N ARG A 478 16.21 2.00 -10.57
CA ARG A 478 15.85 3.41 -10.70
C ARG A 478 14.61 3.58 -11.55
N TYR A 479 13.62 4.26 -10.98
CA TYR A 479 12.37 4.62 -11.61
C TYR A 479 12.29 6.14 -11.77
N GLN A 480 12.22 6.64 -13.00
CA GLN A 480 11.95 8.04 -13.29
C GLN A 480 10.85 8.13 -14.31
N GLN A 481 9.77 8.82 -13.96
CA GLN A 481 8.61 8.94 -14.83
C GLN A 481 8.04 10.36 -14.78
N THR A 482 7.72 10.90 -15.94
CA THR A 482 6.81 12.02 -16.11
C THR A 482 5.52 11.50 -16.68
N GLN A 483 4.38 11.71 -15.99
CA GLN A 483 3.11 11.19 -16.45
C GLN A 483 2.01 12.26 -16.50
N LEU A 484 1.10 12.08 -17.47
CA LEU A 484 -0.17 12.77 -17.56
C LEU A 484 -1.29 11.72 -17.62
N ILE A 485 -2.18 11.75 -16.64
CA ILE A 485 -3.39 10.90 -16.61
C ILE A 485 -4.60 11.83 -16.66
N ASN A 486 -5.54 11.51 -17.54
CA ASN A 486 -6.81 12.22 -17.66
C ASN A 486 -7.98 11.23 -17.71
N HIS A 487 -9.03 11.55 -17.01
CA HIS A 487 -10.32 10.87 -17.06
C HIS A 487 -11.39 11.90 -17.33
N LEU A 488 -11.99 11.83 -18.52
CA LEU A 488 -13.11 12.66 -18.94
C LEU A 488 -14.35 11.79 -19.05
N SER A 489 -15.46 12.21 -18.46
CA SER A 489 -16.74 11.54 -18.64
C SER A 489 -17.89 12.52 -18.85
N LEU A 490 -18.84 12.12 -19.67
CA LEU A 490 -20.10 12.80 -19.93
C LEU A 490 -21.23 11.85 -19.54
N SER A 491 -22.03 12.25 -18.55
CA SER A 491 -23.12 11.45 -18.00
C SER A 491 -24.45 12.08 -18.28
N TYR A 492 -25.36 11.34 -18.94
CA TYR A 492 -26.75 11.65 -19.04
C TYR A 492 -27.56 10.84 -18.04
N GLN A 493 -28.42 11.49 -17.27
CA GLN A 493 -29.24 10.86 -16.24
C GLN A 493 -30.72 11.28 -16.40
N ASP A 494 -31.58 10.28 -16.36
CA ASP A 494 -33.03 10.42 -16.22
C ASP A 494 -33.49 9.70 -14.93
N THR A 495 -34.76 9.68 -14.68
CA THR A 495 -35.40 9.05 -13.50
C THR A 495 -35.02 7.57 -13.35
N ASP A 496 -35.02 6.80 -14.44
CA ASP A 496 -34.87 5.36 -14.41
C ASP A 496 -33.58 4.82 -15.05
N TRP A 497 -32.84 5.66 -15.79
CA TRP A 497 -31.62 5.22 -16.44
C TRP A 497 -30.59 6.33 -16.53
N ALA A 498 -29.35 5.94 -16.56
CA ALA A 498 -28.20 6.79 -16.78
C ALA A 498 -27.26 6.16 -17.80
N VAL A 499 -26.68 6.98 -18.67
CA VAL A 499 -25.62 6.57 -19.59
C VAL A 499 -24.42 7.46 -19.38
N THR A 500 -23.23 6.84 -19.26
CA THR A 500 -21.97 7.56 -19.19
C THR A 500 -21.08 7.14 -20.35
N LEU A 501 -20.57 8.14 -21.07
CA LEU A 501 -19.45 7.97 -22.01
C LEU A 501 -18.18 8.51 -21.35
N GLY A 502 -17.10 7.74 -21.38
CA GLY A 502 -15.84 8.18 -20.78
C GLY A 502 -14.64 7.89 -21.64
N HIS A 503 -13.61 8.70 -21.44
CA HIS A 503 -12.29 8.56 -22.04
C HIS A 503 -11.25 8.61 -20.93
N LEU A 504 -10.46 7.52 -20.83
CA LEU A 504 -9.28 7.44 -19.99
C LEU A 504 -8.04 7.59 -20.88
N TYR A 505 -7.14 8.47 -20.48
CA TYR A 505 -5.88 8.72 -21.17
C TYR A 505 -4.72 8.63 -20.19
N ALA A 506 -3.66 7.94 -20.56
CA ALA A 506 -2.41 7.95 -19.85
C ALA A 506 -1.24 8.09 -20.80
N HIS A 507 -0.35 9.03 -20.51
CA HIS A 507 0.93 9.19 -21.16
C HIS A 507 2.03 9.15 -20.10
N SER A 508 2.98 8.25 -20.25
CA SER A 508 4.08 8.04 -19.33
C SER A 508 5.40 8.02 -20.08
N ASP A 509 6.25 8.98 -19.78
CA ASP A 509 7.63 9.06 -20.28
C ASP A 509 8.57 8.60 -19.16
N TYR A 510 9.20 7.46 -19.37
CA TYR A 510 10.15 6.84 -18.44
C TYR A 510 11.57 7.24 -18.84
N GLY A 511 12.12 8.26 -18.20
CA GLY A 511 13.51 8.62 -18.30
C GLY A 511 14.45 7.53 -17.77
N ALA A 512 13.97 6.70 -16.82
CA ALA A 512 14.58 5.44 -16.40
C ALA A 512 13.50 4.41 -16.06
N LEU A 513 13.62 3.21 -16.66
CA LEU A 513 12.82 2.04 -16.29
C LEU A 513 13.38 1.37 -15.03
N PRO A 514 12.55 0.85 -14.14
CA PRO A 514 13.00 0.15 -12.93
C PRO A 514 13.53 -1.25 -13.26
N LEU A 515 14.63 -1.32 -13.99
CA LEU A 515 15.30 -2.55 -14.38
C LEU A 515 16.38 -2.91 -13.35
N ASP A 516 16.60 -4.22 -13.19
CA ASP A 516 17.52 -4.75 -12.20
C ASP A 516 19.00 -4.47 -12.54
N GLN A 517 19.71 -3.86 -11.61
CA GLN A 517 21.15 -3.67 -11.62
C GLN A 517 21.75 -4.38 -10.39
N TRP A 518 22.19 -5.61 -10.59
CA TRP A 518 22.85 -6.41 -9.56
C TRP A 518 24.33 -6.04 -9.53
N LEU A 519 24.71 -5.31 -8.47
CA LEU A 519 25.97 -4.57 -8.40
C LEU A 519 27.16 -5.44 -8.00
N GLY A 520 26.92 -6.62 -7.41
CA GLY A 520 27.96 -7.52 -6.97
C GLY A 520 27.41 -8.72 -6.20
N GLU A 521 28.32 -9.49 -5.64
CA GLU A 521 28.05 -10.57 -4.69
C GLU A 521 28.91 -10.33 -3.44
N LEU A 522 28.27 -10.16 -2.27
CA LEU A 522 28.87 -9.74 -1.02
C LEU A 522 28.78 -10.88 0.01
N LEU A 523 29.88 -11.24 0.64
CA LEU A 523 29.96 -12.27 1.66
C LEU A 523 29.79 -11.63 3.05
N THR A 524 28.84 -12.17 3.83
CA THR A 524 28.57 -11.72 5.19
C THR A 524 28.38 -12.91 6.13
N ASP A 525 28.55 -12.66 7.42
CA ASP A 525 28.09 -13.58 8.45
C ASP A 525 26.56 -13.53 8.61
N VAL A 526 25.97 -14.51 9.32
CA VAL A 526 24.50 -14.59 9.52
C VAL A 526 24.18 -14.23 10.96
N GLN A 527 23.83 -12.95 11.17
CA GLN A 527 23.37 -12.43 12.45
C GLN A 527 22.54 -11.17 12.26
N HIS A 528 21.92 -10.67 13.33
CA HIS A 528 21.37 -9.32 13.34
C HIS A 528 22.49 -8.29 13.11
N GLN A 529 22.33 -7.40 12.14
CA GLN A 529 23.36 -6.45 11.69
C GLN A 529 24.66 -7.16 11.29
N PRO A 530 24.65 -7.98 10.22
CA PRO A 530 25.78 -8.78 9.79
C PRO A 530 27.01 -7.94 9.41
N GLN A 531 28.18 -8.57 9.46
CA GLN A 531 29.45 -7.99 9.07
C GLN A 531 29.98 -8.62 7.78
N ARG A 532 30.64 -7.82 6.96
CA ARG A 532 31.35 -8.29 5.77
C ARG A 532 32.57 -9.13 6.15
N LEU A 533 32.79 -10.18 5.39
CA LEU A 533 33.89 -11.11 5.59
C LEU A 533 34.75 -11.19 4.35
N ASP A 534 36.07 -11.09 4.50
CA ASP A 534 37.03 -11.52 3.52
C ASP A 534 37.45 -12.97 3.74
N ILE A 535 37.67 -13.69 2.64
CA ILE A 535 38.32 -14.98 2.61
C ILE A 535 39.80 -14.70 2.39
N VAL A 536 40.64 -15.11 3.37
CA VAL A 536 42.09 -14.85 3.37
C VAL A 536 42.87 -16.15 3.40
N LEU A 537 44.05 -16.10 2.82
CA LEU A 537 45.05 -17.15 2.90
C LEU A 537 45.98 -16.84 4.06
N ILE A 538 46.13 -17.77 4.98
CA ILE A 538 46.98 -17.62 6.17
C ILE A 538 48.08 -18.67 6.22
N ASP A 539 49.24 -18.31 6.82
CA ASP A 539 50.33 -19.20 7.11
C ASP A 539 50.15 -19.93 8.44
N GLU A 540 51.15 -20.78 8.80
CA GLU A 540 51.19 -21.54 10.08
C GLU A 540 51.20 -20.64 11.32
N HIS A 541 51.48 -19.35 11.20
CA HIS A 541 51.47 -18.36 12.27
C HIS A 541 50.21 -17.51 12.29
N ASN A 542 49.20 -17.88 11.52
CA ASN A 542 47.97 -17.10 11.31
C ASN A 542 48.23 -15.68 10.75
N GLN A 543 49.30 -15.51 9.96
CA GLN A 543 49.52 -14.25 9.25
C GLN A 543 48.83 -14.32 7.89
N VAL A 544 48.08 -13.25 7.53
CA VAL A 544 47.47 -13.15 6.23
C VAL A 544 48.54 -12.94 5.17
N VAL A 545 48.61 -13.90 4.24
CA VAL A 545 49.55 -13.91 3.10
C VAL A 545 48.91 -13.30 1.87
N ASP A 546 47.62 -13.61 1.63
CA ASP A 546 46.87 -13.12 0.47
C ASP A 546 45.36 -13.05 0.77
N THR A 547 44.58 -12.36 -0.06
CA THR A 547 43.14 -12.20 0.12
C THR A 547 42.42 -12.61 -1.16
N PHE A 548 41.44 -13.51 -1.05
CA PHE A 548 40.66 -14.05 -2.15
C PHE A 548 39.52 -13.10 -2.57
N THR A 549 38.94 -12.36 -1.63
CA THR A 549 37.85 -11.40 -1.80
C THR A 549 38.38 -9.98 -1.75
N ASP A 550 37.52 -8.99 -2.08
CA ASP A 550 37.88 -7.58 -1.99
C ASP A 550 36.84 -6.83 -1.14
N SER A 551 37.19 -6.53 0.10
CA SER A 551 36.30 -5.79 1.04
C SER A 551 34.94 -6.46 1.26
N GLY A 552 34.93 -7.81 1.29
CA GLY A 552 33.77 -8.67 1.37
C GLY A 552 33.15 -9.07 0.03
N PHE A 553 33.60 -8.50 -1.09
CA PHE A 553 33.07 -8.88 -2.41
C PHE A 553 33.69 -10.18 -2.91
N LEU A 554 32.84 -11.18 -3.18
CA LEU A 554 33.15 -12.36 -3.97
C LEU A 554 33.23 -12.01 -5.47
N SER A 555 32.46 -11.02 -5.90
CA SER A 555 32.43 -10.50 -7.26
C SER A 555 31.90 -9.07 -7.23
N HIS A 556 32.51 -8.18 -8.00
CA HIS A 556 32.00 -6.81 -8.26
C HIS A 556 31.01 -6.75 -9.44
N ALA A 557 30.53 -7.88 -9.94
CA ALA A 557 29.45 -7.97 -10.92
C ALA A 557 28.45 -9.04 -10.49
N GLY A 558 27.23 -8.61 -10.23
CA GLY A 558 26.11 -9.50 -9.92
C GLY A 558 25.60 -10.23 -11.16
N PRO A 559 24.48 -11.00 -11.08
CA PRO A 559 23.99 -11.83 -12.17
C PRO A 559 23.58 -11.05 -13.42
N VAL A 560 23.07 -9.81 -13.28
CA VAL A 560 22.62 -8.98 -14.40
C VAL A 560 22.73 -7.49 -14.08
N TYR A 561 22.93 -6.68 -15.10
CA TYR A 561 22.93 -5.22 -15.02
C TYR A 561 22.23 -4.64 -16.24
N LEU A 562 21.05 -4.05 -16.03
CA LEU A 562 20.20 -3.53 -17.09
C LEU A 562 19.95 -2.03 -16.90
N LYS A 563 19.83 -1.30 -18.03
CA LYS A 563 19.22 0.03 -18.03
C LYS A 563 18.28 0.19 -19.20
N GLY A 564 17.29 1.05 -19.05
CA GLY A 564 16.35 1.32 -20.13
C GLY A 564 15.58 2.59 -19.89
N HIS A 565 14.96 3.05 -20.97
CA HIS A 565 13.98 4.16 -20.97
C HIS A 565 12.88 3.84 -21.98
N GLY A 566 11.79 4.60 -21.95
CA GLY A 566 10.73 4.37 -22.90
C GLY A 566 9.49 5.22 -22.65
N VAL A 567 8.49 5.04 -23.51
CA VAL A 567 7.22 5.77 -23.46
C VAL A 567 6.08 4.78 -23.54
N SER A 568 5.07 4.95 -22.70
CA SER A 568 3.77 4.30 -22.83
C SER A 568 2.68 5.33 -23.06
N GLN A 569 1.77 5.04 -23.98
CA GLN A 569 0.61 5.88 -24.27
C GLN A 569 -0.62 5.01 -24.42
N SER A 570 -1.63 5.25 -23.56
CA SER A 570 -2.91 4.53 -23.56
C SER A 570 -4.06 5.48 -23.83
N HIS A 571 -4.96 5.05 -24.70
CA HIS A 571 -6.29 5.65 -24.94
C HIS A 571 -7.34 4.59 -24.68
N SER A 572 -8.31 4.91 -23.85
CA SER A 572 -9.37 3.99 -23.49
C SER A 572 -10.72 4.69 -23.54
N LEU A 573 -11.65 4.15 -24.31
CA LEU A 573 -13.02 4.63 -24.40
C LEU A 573 -13.95 3.62 -23.72
N TYR A 574 -14.90 4.12 -22.92
CA TYR A 574 -15.90 3.27 -22.31
C TYR A 574 -17.29 3.87 -22.38
N THR A 575 -18.29 3.00 -22.33
CA THR A 575 -19.66 3.36 -22.06
C THR A 575 -20.21 2.50 -20.93
N ASN A 576 -21.04 3.11 -20.09
CA ASN A 576 -21.77 2.43 -19.03
C ASN A 576 -23.23 2.83 -19.08
N ILE A 577 -24.12 1.86 -18.94
CA ILE A 577 -25.56 2.04 -18.81
C ILE A 577 -25.95 1.53 -17.44
N ASP A 578 -26.71 2.33 -16.71
CA ASP A 578 -27.35 1.98 -15.44
C ASP A 578 -28.86 2.17 -15.60
N TRP A 579 -29.63 1.11 -15.41
CA TRP A 579 -31.06 1.08 -15.66
C TRP A 579 -31.84 0.52 -14.47
N ARG A 580 -32.69 1.35 -13.88
CA ARG A 580 -33.69 0.93 -12.89
C ARG A 580 -34.92 0.41 -13.63
N ILE A 581 -34.98 -0.90 -13.84
CA ILE A 581 -36.07 -1.59 -14.56
C ILE A 581 -37.38 -1.50 -13.77
N THR A 582 -37.28 -1.68 -12.46
CA THR A 582 -38.37 -1.46 -11.48
C THR A 582 -37.77 -0.81 -10.22
N GLU A 583 -38.61 -0.45 -9.25
CA GLU A 583 -38.14 0.06 -7.96
C GLU A 583 -37.18 -0.90 -7.26
N GLN A 584 -37.37 -2.22 -7.49
CA GLN A 584 -36.58 -3.28 -6.86
C GLN A 584 -35.44 -3.82 -7.72
N LEU A 585 -35.53 -3.70 -9.05
CA LEU A 585 -34.59 -4.34 -9.98
C LEU A 585 -33.78 -3.31 -10.75
N ARG A 586 -32.47 -3.38 -10.62
CA ARG A 586 -31.50 -2.55 -11.31
C ARG A 586 -30.51 -3.40 -12.11
N LEU A 587 -30.19 -2.94 -13.32
CA LEU A 587 -29.20 -3.53 -14.21
C LEU A 587 -28.13 -2.50 -14.50
N ASP A 588 -26.85 -2.86 -14.46
CA ASP A 588 -25.76 -2.06 -15.00
C ASP A 588 -24.93 -2.88 -15.98
N ALA A 589 -24.51 -2.26 -17.09
CA ALA A 589 -23.70 -2.88 -18.13
C ALA A 589 -22.69 -1.89 -18.66
N ALA A 590 -21.47 -2.34 -18.87
CA ALA A 590 -20.39 -1.49 -19.35
C ALA A 590 -19.47 -2.23 -20.30
N ILE A 591 -18.91 -1.48 -21.25
CA ILE A 591 -17.86 -1.93 -22.16
C ILE A 591 -16.76 -0.88 -22.21
N ARG A 592 -15.50 -1.30 -22.27
CA ARG A 592 -14.33 -0.48 -22.47
C ARG A 592 -13.46 -1.06 -23.58
N HIS A 593 -12.99 -0.20 -24.48
CA HIS A 593 -11.94 -0.51 -25.46
C HIS A 593 -10.69 0.29 -25.13
N GLU A 594 -9.54 -0.37 -25.09
CA GLU A 594 -8.25 0.27 -24.82
C GLU A 594 -7.27 0.00 -25.97
N HIS A 595 -6.53 1.05 -26.34
CA HIS A 595 -5.41 0.99 -27.26
C HIS A 595 -4.15 1.51 -26.57
N LEU A 596 -3.09 0.69 -26.53
CA LEU A 596 -1.82 0.98 -25.88
C LEU A 596 -0.69 0.95 -26.91
N THR A 597 0.17 1.97 -26.87
CA THR A 597 1.45 2.00 -27.58
C THR A 597 2.60 1.99 -26.58
N LEU A 598 3.54 1.08 -26.75
CA LEU A 598 4.77 0.98 -25.97
C LEU A 598 5.98 1.17 -26.87
N ASP A 599 6.92 2.01 -26.43
CA ASP A 599 8.22 2.23 -27.07
C ASP A 599 9.29 2.11 -25.99
N SER A 600 10.17 1.12 -26.10
CA SER A 600 11.17 0.79 -25.08
C SER A 600 12.53 0.61 -25.70
N THR A 601 13.56 1.11 -25.02
CA THR A 601 14.96 0.88 -25.33
C THR A 601 15.69 0.40 -24.10
N SER A 602 16.46 -0.67 -24.21
CA SER A 602 17.26 -1.20 -23.11
C SER A 602 18.64 -1.66 -23.55
N ALA A 603 19.57 -1.71 -22.61
CA ALA A 603 20.93 -2.18 -22.79
C ALA A 603 21.39 -2.99 -21.59
N GLN A 604 22.19 -4.04 -21.86
CA GLN A 604 22.77 -4.91 -20.85
C GLN A 604 24.22 -4.55 -20.58
N GLY A 605 24.62 -4.47 -19.30
CA GLY A 605 26.01 -4.33 -18.88
C GLY A 605 26.81 -5.59 -19.21
N GLN A 606 28.01 -5.40 -19.76
CA GLN A 606 28.95 -6.45 -20.11
C GLN A 606 30.00 -6.63 -19.02
N ARG A 607 30.22 -7.87 -18.60
CA ARG A 607 31.22 -8.22 -17.60
C ARG A 607 32.62 -8.28 -18.22
N SER A 608 33.60 -7.84 -17.46
CA SER A 608 35.04 -8.04 -17.70
C SER A 608 35.67 -8.60 -16.42
N GLN A 609 36.85 -9.18 -16.60
CA GLN A 609 37.64 -9.72 -15.49
C GLN A 609 38.87 -8.85 -15.27
N ALA A 610 39.16 -8.47 -14.05
CA ALA A 610 40.36 -7.80 -13.63
C ALA A 610 41.54 -8.79 -13.50
N ASP A 611 42.79 -8.28 -13.44
CA ASP A 611 43.99 -9.11 -13.31
C ASP A 611 43.99 -9.98 -12.06
N ASN A 612 43.32 -9.55 -10.99
CA ASN A 612 43.13 -10.31 -9.75
C ASN A 612 41.99 -11.34 -9.80
N GLY A 613 41.38 -11.56 -10.97
CA GLY A 613 40.29 -12.52 -11.17
C GLY A 613 38.89 -11.99 -10.86
N GLN A 614 38.75 -10.81 -10.24
CA GLN A 614 37.47 -10.21 -9.90
C GLN A 614 36.67 -9.79 -11.16
N LEU A 615 35.38 -10.12 -11.17
CA LEU A 615 34.47 -9.70 -12.22
C LEU A 615 33.91 -8.31 -11.94
N PHE A 616 33.75 -7.49 -12.95
CA PHE A 616 33.12 -6.16 -12.89
C PHE A 616 32.38 -5.82 -14.17
N TYR A 617 31.46 -4.84 -14.13
CA TYR A 617 30.78 -4.34 -15.31
C TYR A 617 31.61 -3.23 -15.97
N SER A 618 32.02 -3.39 -17.23
CA SER A 618 32.94 -2.48 -17.91
C SER A 618 32.26 -1.52 -18.88
N HIS A 619 31.23 -1.96 -19.60
CA HIS A 619 30.51 -1.18 -20.60
C HIS A 619 29.12 -1.77 -20.86
N TYR A 620 28.32 -1.09 -21.69
CA TYR A 620 27.03 -1.62 -22.15
C TYR A 620 27.15 -2.28 -23.50
N ALA A 621 26.38 -3.34 -23.71
CA ALA A 621 26.10 -3.85 -25.06
C ALA A 621 25.34 -2.78 -25.87
N PRO A 622 25.34 -2.87 -27.22
CA PRO A 622 24.47 -2.02 -28.04
C PRO A 622 23.01 -2.07 -27.56
N SER A 623 22.36 -0.90 -27.50
CA SER A 623 20.97 -0.80 -27.10
C SER A 623 20.03 -1.48 -28.08
N THR A 624 19.00 -2.13 -27.58
CA THR A 624 17.91 -2.72 -28.36
C THR A 624 16.65 -1.92 -28.13
N SER A 625 15.91 -1.59 -29.19
CA SER A 625 14.64 -0.87 -29.13
C SER A 625 13.51 -1.72 -29.68
N LEU A 626 12.33 -1.58 -29.09
CA LEU A 626 11.11 -2.27 -29.49
C LEU A 626 9.94 -1.30 -29.40
N ARG A 627 9.08 -1.31 -30.44
CA ARG A 627 7.80 -0.60 -30.46
C ARG A 627 6.68 -1.58 -30.71
N GLN A 628 5.65 -1.54 -29.86
CA GLN A 628 4.51 -2.46 -29.92
C GLN A 628 3.19 -1.70 -29.70
N HIS A 629 2.11 -2.29 -30.23
CA HIS A 629 0.75 -1.79 -30.12
C HIS A 629 -0.15 -2.93 -29.64
N PHE A 630 -1.01 -2.64 -28.67
CA PHE A 630 -1.96 -3.58 -28.11
C PHE A 630 -3.35 -2.97 -28.10
N SER A 631 -4.38 -3.80 -28.24
CA SER A 631 -5.76 -3.39 -28.07
C SER A 631 -6.56 -4.53 -27.48
N ASP A 632 -7.45 -4.23 -26.54
CA ASP A 632 -8.36 -5.22 -25.96
C ASP A 632 -9.66 -4.57 -25.47
N ASN A 633 -10.67 -5.40 -25.19
CA ASN A 633 -11.98 -4.99 -24.71
C ASN A 633 -12.28 -5.60 -23.35
N ALA A 634 -12.82 -4.80 -22.44
CA ALA A 634 -13.37 -5.25 -21.17
C ALA A 634 -14.89 -5.07 -21.16
N ILE A 635 -15.58 -6.00 -20.53
CA ILE A 635 -17.04 -5.94 -20.31
C ILE A 635 -17.35 -6.18 -18.85
N SER A 636 -18.44 -5.58 -18.37
CA SER A 636 -18.97 -5.83 -17.03
C SER A 636 -20.48 -5.69 -17.04
N VAL A 637 -21.18 -6.68 -16.49
CA VAL A 637 -22.65 -6.70 -16.38
C VAL A 637 -23.01 -7.06 -14.97
N GLY A 638 -23.86 -6.27 -14.33
CA GLY A 638 -24.33 -6.48 -12.98
C GLY A 638 -25.84 -6.32 -12.85
N VAL A 639 -26.43 -7.08 -11.96
CA VAL A 639 -27.82 -6.96 -11.57
C VAL A 639 -27.92 -6.84 -10.05
N ASN A 640 -28.77 -5.95 -9.58
CA ASN A 640 -29.12 -5.82 -8.17
C ASN A 640 -30.63 -5.94 -8.00
N TYR A 641 -31.07 -6.80 -7.09
CA TYR A 641 -32.46 -6.97 -6.73
C TYR A 641 -32.67 -6.70 -5.24
N GLN A 642 -33.41 -5.64 -4.93
CA GLN A 642 -33.80 -5.29 -3.57
C GLN A 642 -35.01 -6.13 -3.16
N ALA A 643 -34.75 -7.25 -2.47
CA ALA A 643 -35.78 -8.21 -2.07
C ALA A 643 -36.67 -7.68 -0.94
N ALA A 644 -36.14 -6.75 -0.10
CA ALA A 644 -36.84 -6.02 0.95
C ALA A 644 -36.13 -4.68 1.18
N GLU A 645 -36.72 -3.80 1.99
CA GLU A 645 -36.12 -2.49 2.31
C GLU A 645 -34.69 -2.60 2.82
N ASN A 646 -34.35 -3.66 3.53
CA ASN A 646 -33.09 -3.91 4.19
C ASN A 646 -32.29 -5.06 3.59
N VAL A 647 -32.76 -5.69 2.49
CA VAL A 647 -32.12 -6.87 1.88
C VAL A 647 -31.96 -6.67 0.39
N ALA A 648 -30.75 -6.83 -0.12
CA ALA A 648 -30.48 -6.85 -1.54
C ALA A 648 -29.63 -8.06 -1.94
N VAL A 649 -29.91 -8.62 -3.10
CA VAL A 649 -29.10 -9.67 -3.75
C VAL A 649 -28.54 -9.09 -5.04
N PHE A 650 -27.29 -9.36 -5.31
CA PHE A 650 -26.67 -8.93 -6.56
C PHE A 650 -25.93 -10.06 -7.23
N ALA A 651 -25.76 -9.95 -8.52
CA ALA A 651 -24.89 -10.81 -9.31
C ALA A 651 -24.13 -9.97 -10.34
N ARG A 652 -22.91 -10.39 -10.65
CA ARG A 652 -22.05 -9.70 -11.60
C ARG A 652 -21.21 -10.69 -12.38
N TYR A 653 -21.01 -10.38 -13.65
CA TYR A 653 -20.00 -10.96 -14.51
C TYR A 653 -19.12 -9.85 -15.07
N ALA A 654 -17.81 -10.08 -15.07
CA ALA A 654 -16.85 -9.18 -15.70
C ALA A 654 -15.78 -9.99 -16.44
N ASP A 655 -15.36 -9.48 -17.57
CA ASP A 655 -14.19 -9.93 -18.33
C ASP A 655 -13.33 -8.69 -18.59
N ALA A 656 -12.16 -8.66 -17.99
CA ALA A 656 -11.25 -7.52 -17.97
C ALA A 656 -9.82 -7.97 -18.30
N PHE A 657 -8.91 -7.02 -18.47
CA PHE A 657 -7.53 -7.32 -18.85
C PHE A 657 -6.55 -6.39 -18.15
N GLU A 658 -5.30 -6.87 -18.01
CA GLU A 658 -4.11 -6.05 -17.77
C GLU A 658 -3.35 -5.92 -19.10
N MET A 659 -3.11 -4.68 -19.54
CA MET A 659 -2.24 -4.42 -20.68
C MET A 659 -0.78 -4.73 -20.35
N PRO A 660 0.02 -5.16 -21.35
CA PRO A 660 1.45 -5.34 -21.17
C PRO A 660 2.14 -4.09 -20.64
N ARG A 661 3.11 -4.28 -19.74
CA ARG A 661 3.82 -3.20 -19.07
C ARG A 661 5.18 -2.93 -19.72
N LEU A 662 5.58 -1.67 -19.77
CA LEU A 662 6.84 -1.25 -20.40
C LEU A 662 8.08 -1.92 -19.77
N ILE A 663 8.05 -2.15 -18.43
CA ILE A 663 9.13 -2.86 -17.72
C ILE A 663 9.35 -4.28 -18.22
N ASN A 664 8.28 -5.00 -18.60
CA ASN A 664 8.40 -6.37 -19.10
C ASN A 664 9.18 -6.40 -20.42
N PHE A 665 8.99 -5.40 -21.29
CA PHE A 665 9.76 -5.25 -22.53
C PHE A 665 11.21 -4.89 -22.26
N GLY A 666 11.47 -3.98 -21.31
CA GLY A 666 12.81 -3.63 -20.87
C GLY A 666 13.59 -4.84 -20.37
N ASN A 667 12.96 -5.65 -19.51
CA ASN A 667 13.55 -6.89 -19.00
C ASN A 667 13.72 -7.94 -20.11
N ALA A 668 12.73 -8.16 -20.96
CA ALA A 668 12.82 -9.13 -22.06
C ALA A 668 13.95 -8.79 -23.03
N LEU A 669 14.14 -7.51 -23.36
CA LEU A 669 15.23 -7.04 -24.20
C LEU A 669 16.61 -7.18 -23.52
N GLY A 670 16.65 -6.99 -22.18
CA GLY A 670 17.88 -7.06 -21.40
C GLY A 670 18.32 -8.48 -21.03
N TRP A 671 17.38 -9.34 -20.59
CA TRP A 671 17.68 -10.72 -20.18
C TRP A 671 17.78 -11.68 -21.34
N ALA A 672 17.09 -11.40 -22.42
CA ALA A 672 16.75 -12.37 -23.42
C ALA A 672 17.23 -12.02 -24.83
N GLY A 673 18.38 -11.45 -24.99
CA GLY A 673 18.98 -11.39 -26.34
C GLY A 673 18.87 -12.73 -27.13
N ASN A 674 18.52 -13.81 -26.44
CA ASN A 674 18.34 -15.14 -26.98
C ASN A 674 16.98 -15.82 -26.67
N ALA A 675 16.23 -15.46 -25.63
CA ALA A 675 14.99 -16.19 -25.29
C ALA A 675 13.77 -15.72 -26.09
N HIS A 676 13.68 -14.42 -26.40
CA HIS A 676 12.67 -13.90 -27.31
C HIS A 676 12.86 -14.41 -28.73
N GLN A 677 14.13 -14.54 -29.19
CA GLN A 677 14.44 -15.16 -30.49
C GLN A 677 14.08 -16.65 -30.53
N ARG A 678 13.96 -17.33 -29.38
CA ARG A 678 13.56 -18.74 -29.27
C ARG A 678 12.07 -18.95 -29.08
N GLY A 679 11.24 -17.89 -28.97
CA GLY A 679 9.82 -18.00 -28.72
C GLY A 679 9.46 -18.57 -27.34
N GLU A 680 10.40 -18.53 -26.39
CA GLU A 680 10.25 -19.16 -25.06
C GLU A 680 9.41 -18.32 -24.09
N VAL A 681 9.19 -17.03 -24.39
CA VAL A 681 8.34 -16.14 -23.58
C VAL A 681 7.62 -15.14 -24.48
N ASP A 682 6.32 -15.24 -24.54
CA ASP A 682 5.46 -14.24 -25.16
C ASP A 682 4.93 -13.28 -24.08
N TYR A 683 5.61 -12.15 -23.86
CA TYR A 683 5.11 -11.07 -23.00
C TYR A 683 4.18 -10.13 -23.75
N GLY A 684 3.75 -10.52 -24.94
CA GLY A 684 3.15 -9.65 -25.94
C GLY A 684 1.63 -9.59 -25.92
N GLU A 685 0.93 -10.28 -25.01
CA GLU A 685 -0.53 -10.26 -24.97
C GLU A 685 -1.10 -9.71 -23.65
N PRO A 686 -2.26 -9.04 -23.69
CA PRO A 686 -2.96 -8.68 -22.48
C PRO A 686 -3.31 -9.90 -21.62
N ILE A 687 -3.15 -9.81 -20.31
CA ILE A 687 -3.55 -10.86 -19.39
C ILE A 687 -5.03 -10.69 -19.06
N ARG A 688 -5.84 -11.72 -19.33
CA ARG A 688 -7.29 -11.64 -19.07
C ARG A 688 -7.65 -12.12 -17.68
N LEU A 689 -8.65 -11.46 -17.11
CA LEU A 689 -9.31 -11.83 -15.87
C LEU A 689 -10.81 -11.93 -16.10
N THR A 690 -11.40 -13.09 -15.87
CA THR A 690 -12.84 -13.21 -15.77
C THR A 690 -13.27 -13.38 -14.32
N LEU A 691 -14.37 -12.73 -13.96
CA LEU A 691 -14.97 -12.76 -12.64
C LEU A 691 -16.46 -13.06 -12.76
N SER A 692 -16.96 -13.97 -11.92
CA SER A 692 -18.40 -14.13 -11.66
C SER A 692 -18.64 -14.08 -10.15
N GLU A 693 -19.66 -13.33 -9.73
CA GLU A 693 -20.01 -13.24 -8.31
C GLU A 693 -21.51 -13.16 -8.10
N VAL A 694 -21.95 -13.69 -6.96
CA VAL A 694 -23.31 -13.53 -6.43
C VAL A 694 -23.19 -13.12 -4.97
N GLY A 695 -23.88 -12.07 -4.56
CA GLY A 695 -23.76 -11.56 -3.21
C GLY A 695 -25.10 -11.22 -2.56
N LEU A 696 -25.06 -11.12 -1.24
CA LEU A 696 -26.19 -10.75 -0.38
C LEU A 696 -25.77 -9.55 0.48
N ARG A 697 -26.64 -8.59 0.62
CA ARG A 697 -26.50 -7.48 1.58
C ARG A 697 -27.71 -7.42 2.48
N TYR A 698 -27.43 -7.16 3.76
CA TYR A 698 -28.44 -6.93 4.78
C TYR A 698 -28.03 -5.72 5.62
N GLN A 699 -28.93 -4.78 5.78
CA GLN A 699 -28.65 -3.54 6.49
C GLN A 699 -29.83 -3.15 7.37
N THR A 700 -29.56 -2.87 8.65
CA THR A 700 -30.51 -2.31 9.64
C THR A 700 -29.80 -1.22 10.43
N ALA A 701 -30.50 -0.54 11.35
CA ALA A 701 -29.87 0.42 12.25
C ALA A 701 -28.74 -0.18 13.12
N HIS A 702 -28.76 -1.50 13.35
CA HIS A 702 -27.80 -2.19 14.22
C HIS A 702 -26.87 -3.17 13.51
N SER A 703 -27.15 -3.52 12.28
CA SER A 703 -26.39 -4.55 11.54
C SER A 703 -26.13 -4.13 10.13
N HIS A 704 -24.91 -4.35 9.69
CA HIS A 704 -24.54 -4.34 8.28
C HIS A 704 -23.84 -5.66 7.94
N PHE A 705 -24.34 -6.37 6.92
CA PHE A 705 -23.73 -7.57 6.37
C PHE A 705 -23.60 -7.44 4.86
N SER A 706 -22.45 -7.78 4.34
CA SER A 706 -22.19 -7.94 2.91
C SER A 706 -21.40 -9.22 2.70
N GLY A 707 -21.91 -10.15 1.92
CA GLY A 707 -21.23 -11.40 1.59
C GLY A 707 -21.32 -11.68 0.10
N ALA A 708 -20.32 -12.36 -0.44
CA ALA A 708 -20.28 -12.76 -1.85
C ALA A 708 -19.64 -14.13 -2.01
N LEU A 709 -20.26 -14.96 -2.86
CA LEU A 709 -19.64 -16.11 -3.50
C LEU A 709 -19.04 -15.64 -4.82
N PHE A 710 -17.76 -15.95 -5.07
CA PHE A 710 -17.06 -15.51 -6.28
C PHE A 710 -16.27 -16.63 -6.93
N THR A 711 -16.04 -16.51 -8.23
CA THR A 711 -15.02 -17.26 -8.96
C THR A 711 -14.25 -16.33 -9.89
N THR A 712 -12.92 -16.49 -9.91
CA THR A 712 -11.99 -15.72 -10.75
C THR A 712 -11.12 -16.65 -11.57
N HIS A 713 -10.86 -16.29 -12.83
CA HIS A 713 -9.93 -17.00 -13.69
C HIS A 713 -8.95 -15.99 -14.28
N PHE A 714 -7.66 -16.33 -14.21
CA PHE A 714 -6.60 -15.64 -14.96
C PHE A 714 -6.08 -16.54 -16.06
N ASP A 715 -5.99 -15.99 -17.29
CA ASP A 715 -5.62 -16.74 -18.48
C ASP A 715 -4.73 -15.86 -19.41
N PRO A 716 -3.48 -16.24 -19.62
CA PRO A 716 -2.58 -16.95 -18.71
C PRO A 716 -1.75 -16.00 -17.86
N LEU A 717 -1.32 -16.42 -16.67
CA LEU A 717 -0.34 -15.69 -15.84
C LEU A 717 1.08 -16.21 -16.08
N PRO A 718 2.09 -15.34 -16.23
CA PRO A 718 3.48 -15.77 -16.24
C PRO A 718 3.96 -16.11 -14.83
N PHE A 719 4.47 -17.34 -14.67
CA PHE A 719 5.17 -17.78 -13.46
C PHE A 719 6.63 -18.01 -13.78
N THR A 720 7.51 -17.42 -12.98
CA THR A 720 8.95 -17.64 -13.10
C THR A 720 9.31 -18.90 -12.35
N VAL A 721 9.88 -19.87 -13.05
CA VAL A 721 10.47 -21.07 -12.45
C VAL A 721 11.98 -20.89 -12.40
N TYR A 722 12.51 -20.88 -11.17
CA TYR A 722 13.96 -20.79 -10.96
C TYR A 722 14.56 -22.19 -10.99
N ARG A 723 15.59 -22.40 -11.81
CA ARG A 723 16.38 -23.64 -11.85
C ARG A 723 17.80 -23.40 -11.32
N GLY A 724 17.90 -22.86 -10.11
CA GLY A 724 19.19 -22.55 -9.49
C GLY A 724 19.68 -21.10 -9.72
N ALA A 725 20.58 -20.63 -8.88
CA ALA A 725 21.08 -19.24 -8.87
C ALA A 725 21.75 -18.78 -10.18
N THR A 726 22.17 -19.69 -11.04
CA THR A 726 22.89 -19.40 -12.30
C THR A 726 22.12 -19.78 -13.56
N SER A 727 20.94 -20.41 -13.42
CA SER A 727 20.14 -20.83 -14.58
C SER A 727 19.25 -19.71 -15.09
N PRO A 728 19.06 -19.55 -16.39
CA PRO A 728 18.11 -18.60 -16.92
C PRO A 728 16.71 -18.94 -16.39
N GLN A 729 16.05 -17.94 -15.89
CA GLN A 729 14.68 -18.03 -15.42
C GLN A 729 13.79 -18.35 -16.61
N HIS A 730 12.97 -19.39 -16.50
CA HIS A 730 11.95 -19.69 -17.48
C HIS A 730 10.60 -19.22 -16.94
N ALA A 731 9.96 -18.27 -17.59
CA ALA A 731 8.58 -18.00 -17.35
C ALA A 731 7.72 -19.07 -18.03
N ILE A 732 6.85 -19.72 -17.28
CA ILE A 732 5.80 -20.57 -17.81
C ILE A 732 4.46 -19.84 -17.67
N LEU A 733 3.63 -19.94 -18.69
CA LEU A 733 2.28 -19.41 -18.68
C LEU A 733 1.34 -20.44 -18.06
N ILE A 734 0.68 -20.08 -16.95
CA ILE A 734 -0.21 -20.98 -16.21
C ILE A 734 -1.51 -20.25 -15.96
N ASN A 735 -2.63 -20.95 -16.17
CA ASN A 735 -3.93 -20.44 -15.81
C ASN A 735 -4.20 -20.68 -14.31
N THR A 736 -4.91 -19.76 -13.69
CA THR A 736 -5.31 -19.90 -12.29
C THR A 736 -6.82 -19.76 -12.15
N GLN A 737 -7.39 -20.52 -11.24
CA GLN A 737 -8.78 -20.41 -10.86
C GLN A 737 -8.89 -20.29 -9.35
N THR A 738 -9.75 -19.39 -8.90
CA THR A 738 -10.11 -19.26 -7.50
C THR A 738 -11.62 -19.25 -7.34
N THR A 739 -12.13 -20.04 -6.42
CA THR A 739 -13.52 -19.99 -5.98
C THR A 739 -13.55 -19.75 -4.49
N GLY A 740 -14.39 -18.82 -4.02
CA GLY A 740 -14.38 -18.48 -2.62
C GLY A 740 -15.65 -17.80 -2.13
N VAL A 741 -15.74 -17.69 -0.82
CA VAL A 741 -16.77 -16.93 -0.10
C VAL A 741 -16.09 -15.88 0.73
N GLU A 742 -16.55 -14.65 0.62
CA GLU A 742 -16.09 -13.53 1.43
C GLU A 742 -17.26 -12.86 2.15
N PHE A 743 -16.99 -12.30 3.32
CA PHE A 743 -18.01 -11.55 4.07
C PHE A 743 -17.41 -10.41 4.87
N GLU A 744 -18.22 -9.38 5.07
CA GLU A 744 -18.02 -8.26 5.97
C GLU A 744 -19.28 -8.13 6.84
N TYR A 745 -19.11 -8.07 8.15
CA TYR A 745 -20.20 -7.94 9.11
C TYR A 745 -19.86 -6.90 10.16
N GLU A 746 -20.75 -5.96 10.37
CA GLU A 746 -20.71 -5.00 11.47
C GLU A 746 -21.99 -5.10 12.28
N TYR A 747 -21.84 -5.16 13.60
CA TYR A 747 -22.96 -5.27 14.52
C TYR A 747 -22.78 -4.34 15.72
N ARG A 748 -23.75 -3.48 15.96
CA ARG A 748 -23.85 -2.65 17.16
C ARG A 748 -24.79 -3.32 18.16
N TYR A 749 -24.20 -3.95 19.16
CA TYR A 749 -24.98 -4.58 20.24
C TYR A 749 -25.75 -3.53 21.06
N ASN A 750 -25.09 -2.38 21.35
CA ASN A 750 -25.65 -1.22 22.00
C ASN A 750 -24.80 0.03 21.72
N ALA A 751 -25.08 1.15 22.35
CA ALA A 751 -24.32 2.39 22.17
C ALA A 751 -22.83 2.28 22.53
N SER A 752 -22.43 1.28 23.33
CA SER A 752 -21.04 1.11 23.80
C SER A 752 -20.28 -0.02 23.10
N TRP A 753 -20.97 -1.03 22.56
CA TRP A 753 -20.33 -2.22 22.00
C TRP A 753 -20.64 -2.41 20.52
N GLN A 754 -19.58 -2.54 19.75
CA GLN A 754 -19.62 -2.88 18.31
C GLN A 754 -18.70 -4.06 18.03
N LEU A 755 -19.08 -4.90 17.09
CA LEU A 755 -18.28 -5.97 16.52
C LEU A 755 -18.11 -5.72 15.01
N LYS A 756 -16.87 -5.73 14.53
CA LYS A 756 -16.56 -5.84 13.09
C LYS A 756 -15.91 -7.18 12.83
N ALA A 757 -16.39 -7.89 11.81
CA ALA A 757 -15.85 -9.17 11.37
C ALA A 757 -15.68 -9.14 9.85
N ILE A 758 -14.52 -9.53 9.35
CA ILE A 758 -14.27 -9.76 7.93
C ILE A 758 -13.63 -11.12 7.76
N GLY A 759 -13.97 -11.81 6.68
CA GLY A 759 -13.39 -13.12 6.42
C GLY A 759 -13.47 -13.49 4.95
N VAL A 760 -12.57 -14.35 4.54
CA VAL A 760 -12.56 -15.00 3.25
C VAL A 760 -12.13 -16.46 3.41
N TRP A 761 -12.87 -17.34 2.79
CA TRP A 761 -12.45 -18.69 2.51
C TRP A 761 -12.40 -18.86 0.99
N GLN A 762 -11.30 -19.43 0.48
CA GLN A 762 -11.10 -19.56 -0.96
C GLN A 762 -10.26 -20.80 -1.29
N ASP A 763 -10.64 -21.46 -2.36
CA ASP A 763 -9.87 -22.51 -3.03
C ASP A 763 -9.26 -21.90 -4.29
N ALA A 764 -7.94 -21.73 -4.27
CA ALA A 764 -7.16 -21.05 -5.32
C ALA A 764 -6.12 -22.02 -5.88
N GLY A 765 -6.27 -22.43 -7.13
CA GLY A 765 -5.44 -23.48 -7.73
C GLY A 765 -4.92 -23.16 -9.13
N PHE A 766 -3.84 -23.84 -9.50
CA PHE A 766 -3.33 -23.89 -10.86
C PHE A 766 -4.17 -24.83 -11.72
N TYR A 767 -4.43 -24.49 -12.97
CA TYR A 767 -5.14 -25.36 -13.90
C TYR A 767 -4.72 -25.10 -15.36
N GLY A 768 -5.12 -26.04 -16.24
CA GLY A 768 -4.92 -25.88 -17.68
C GLY A 768 -3.46 -25.96 -18.15
N ILE A 769 -2.53 -26.38 -17.30
CA ILE A 769 -1.15 -26.64 -17.72
C ILE A 769 -1.17 -27.81 -18.69
N PRO A 770 -0.69 -27.65 -19.95
CA PRO A 770 -0.72 -28.72 -20.94
C PRO A 770 0.00 -29.99 -20.44
N THR A 771 -0.62 -31.14 -20.64
CA THR A 771 -0.07 -32.46 -20.22
C THR A 771 1.25 -32.82 -20.92
N SER A 772 1.57 -32.13 -22.00
CA SER A 772 2.87 -32.25 -22.69
C SER A 772 4.02 -31.61 -21.93
N LEU A 773 3.73 -30.75 -20.96
CA LEU A 773 4.75 -30.09 -20.13
C LEU A 773 4.96 -30.86 -18.82
N PRO A 774 6.20 -31.00 -18.33
CA PRO A 774 6.49 -31.61 -17.01
C PRO A 774 5.72 -30.92 -15.87
N GLN A 775 5.47 -29.62 -15.99
CA GLN A 775 4.76 -28.80 -14.99
C GLN A 775 3.26 -29.16 -14.89
N SER A 776 2.71 -29.97 -15.81
CA SER A 776 1.30 -30.44 -15.76
C SER A 776 0.97 -31.19 -14.45
N GLN A 777 1.97 -31.73 -13.77
CA GLN A 777 1.84 -32.33 -12.44
C GLN A 777 1.36 -31.34 -11.36
N PHE A 778 1.49 -30.02 -11.59
CA PHE A 778 1.07 -28.97 -10.65
C PHE A 778 -0.38 -28.54 -10.82
N ASN A 779 -1.11 -29.05 -11.83
CA ASN A 779 -2.54 -28.83 -11.94
C ASN A 779 -3.28 -29.30 -10.69
N GLY A 780 -4.04 -28.40 -10.06
CA GLY A 780 -4.75 -28.62 -8.81
C GLY A 780 -3.96 -28.24 -7.54
N ASN A 781 -2.67 -27.91 -7.67
CA ASN A 781 -1.92 -27.36 -6.55
C ASN A 781 -2.41 -25.96 -6.21
N GLN A 782 -2.35 -25.61 -4.92
CA GLN A 782 -2.70 -24.29 -4.41
C GLN A 782 -1.75 -23.22 -4.98
N ILE A 783 -2.32 -22.07 -5.33
CA ILE A 783 -1.54 -20.91 -5.77
C ILE A 783 -0.58 -20.49 -4.65
N THR A 784 0.67 -20.24 -5.01
CA THR A 784 1.72 -19.87 -4.05
C THR A 784 1.36 -18.62 -3.25
N ARG A 785 1.65 -18.65 -1.95
CA ARG A 785 1.52 -17.55 -0.99
C ARG A 785 0.07 -17.08 -0.75
N THR A 786 -0.92 -17.81 -1.20
CA THR A 786 -2.34 -17.48 -1.07
C THR A 786 -3.00 -18.32 0.03
N PRO A 787 -3.45 -17.72 1.15
CA PRO A 787 -4.11 -18.46 2.22
C PRO A 787 -5.53 -18.88 1.82
N GLU A 788 -5.94 -20.10 2.20
CA GLU A 788 -7.33 -20.56 2.01
C GLU A 788 -8.31 -19.84 2.94
N LEU A 789 -7.89 -19.55 4.17
CA LEU A 789 -8.73 -18.92 5.18
C LEU A 789 -8.06 -17.70 5.76
N GLN A 790 -8.78 -16.60 5.78
CA GLN A 790 -8.42 -15.39 6.50
C GLN A 790 -9.63 -14.93 7.31
N LEU A 791 -9.41 -14.58 8.57
CA LEU A 791 -10.45 -14.07 9.46
C LEU A 791 -9.91 -12.92 10.28
N ARG A 792 -10.68 -11.85 10.42
CA ARG A 792 -10.37 -10.71 11.28
C ARG A 792 -11.61 -10.34 12.09
N LEU A 793 -11.47 -10.32 13.41
CA LEU A 793 -12.53 -10.00 14.36
C LEU A 793 -12.09 -8.82 15.23
N THR A 794 -12.91 -7.79 15.30
CA THR A 794 -12.59 -6.56 16.05
C THR A 794 -13.80 -6.18 16.92
N PRO A 795 -13.95 -6.72 18.14
CA PRO A 795 -14.81 -6.11 19.15
C PRO A 795 -14.26 -4.75 19.56
N GLN A 796 -15.14 -3.77 19.64
CA GLN A 796 -14.84 -2.41 20.08
C GLN A 796 -15.80 -1.99 21.20
N TYR A 797 -15.24 -1.34 22.18
CA TYR A 797 -15.96 -0.72 23.28
C TYR A 797 -15.73 0.78 23.25
N SER A 798 -16.81 1.56 23.32
CA SER A 798 -16.76 3.03 23.38
C SER A 798 -17.76 3.53 24.40
N GLN A 799 -17.29 4.17 25.50
CA GLN A 799 -18.16 4.77 26.51
C GLN A 799 -17.47 5.99 27.12
N GLY A 800 -18.17 7.12 27.11
CA GLY A 800 -17.64 8.38 27.60
C GLY A 800 -16.33 8.75 26.86
N PRO A 801 -15.24 9.03 27.60
CA PRO A 801 -13.97 9.43 26.97
C PRO A 801 -13.14 8.25 26.43
N ILE A 802 -13.56 7.01 26.63
CA ILE A 802 -12.74 5.81 26.37
C ILE A 802 -13.27 5.07 25.16
N THR A 803 -12.37 4.77 24.22
CA THR A 803 -12.58 3.79 23.15
C THR A 803 -11.48 2.75 23.20
N ALA A 804 -11.81 1.48 23.13
CA ALA A 804 -10.85 0.37 23.07
C ALA A 804 -11.32 -0.67 22.06
N ALA A 805 -10.38 -1.24 21.30
CA ALA A 805 -10.64 -2.31 20.35
C ALA A 805 -9.54 -3.37 20.45
N LEU A 806 -9.93 -4.64 20.35
CA LEU A 806 -9.01 -5.77 20.29
C LEU A 806 -9.24 -6.49 18.97
N THR A 807 -8.25 -6.52 18.10
CA THR A 807 -8.35 -7.18 16.81
C THR A 807 -7.65 -8.53 16.85
N PHE A 808 -8.40 -9.58 16.62
CA PHE A 808 -7.87 -10.93 16.33
C PHE A 808 -7.77 -11.12 14.82
N SER A 809 -6.62 -11.59 14.33
CA SER A 809 -6.41 -11.92 12.92
C SER A 809 -5.87 -13.33 12.80
N TYR A 810 -6.50 -14.17 11.96
CA TYR A 810 -6.07 -15.52 11.62
C TYR A 810 -5.76 -15.62 10.14
N ILE A 811 -4.61 -16.18 9.81
CA ILE A 811 -4.13 -16.46 8.46
C ILE A 811 -3.85 -17.95 8.35
N GLY A 812 -4.52 -18.62 7.41
CA GLY A 812 -4.38 -20.04 7.16
C GLY A 812 -3.01 -20.44 6.58
N GLU A 813 -2.78 -21.74 6.52
CA GLU A 813 -1.62 -22.34 5.86
C GLU A 813 -1.59 -21.96 4.37
N ARG A 814 -0.41 -21.87 3.80
CA ARG A 814 -0.14 -21.58 2.39
C ARG A 814 1.21 -22.14 1.99
N TYR A 815 1.51 -22.16 0.69
CA TYR A 815 2.76 -22.71 0.17
C TYR A 815 3.61 -21.62 -0.50
N SER A 816 4.94 -21.73 -0.38
CA SER A 816 5.86 -20.81 -1.02
C SER A 816 6.27 -21.23 -2.44
N ASP A 817 6.05 -22.51 -2.81
CA ASP A 817 6.44 -23.10 -4.08
C ASP A 817 5.24 -23.66 -4.85
N VAL A 818 5.34 -23.72 -6.18
CA VAL A 818 4.27 -24.24 -7.06
C VAL A 818 3.99 -25.73 -6.90
N ALA A 819 4.96 -26.47 -6.36
CA ALA A 819 4.82 -27.90 -6.08
C ALA A 819 4.11 -28.19 -4.76
N ASN A 820 3.77 -27.16 -3.97
CA ASN A 820 3.15 -27.24 -2.64
C ASN A 820 3.89 -28.16 -1.65
N ARG A 821 5.22 -28.10 -1.69
CA ARG A 821 6.06 -28.90 -0.78
C ARG A 821 6.50 -28.11 0.43
N PHE A 822 6.69 -26.80 0.28
CA PHE A 822 7.13 -25.92 1.37
C PHE A 822 5.94 -25.16 1.95
N ALA A 823 5.40 -25.67 3.04
CA ALA A 823 4.29 -25.06 3.75
C ALA A 823 4.78 -23.86 4.60
N LEU A 824 4.07 -22.76 4.50
CA LEU A 824 4.14 -21.65 5.43
C LEU A 824 3.01 -21.83 6.45
N PRO A 825 3.32 -22.09 7.73
CA PRO A 825 2.32 -22.43 8.74
C PRO A 825 1.27 -21.34 8.93
N ALA A 826 0.08 -21.76 9.34
CA ALA A 826 -0.94 -20.84 9.82
C ALA A 826 -0.48 -20.09 11.06
N TYR A 827 -0.93 -18.84 11.19
CA TYR A 827 -0.63 -18.02 12.38
C TYR A 827 -1.81 -17.12 12.74
N HIS A 828 -1.77 -16.59 13.96
CA HIS A 828 -2.72 -15.58 14.42
C HIS A 828 -2.00 -14.47 15.17
N THR A 829 -2.57 -13.25 15.09
CA THR A 829 -2.08 -12.09 15.82
C THR A 829 -3.21 -11.42 16.60
N TRP A 830 -2.83 -10.69 17.62
CA TRP A 830 -3.70 -9.83 18.40
C TRP A 830 -3.16 -8.41 18.35
N ASP A 831 -4.03 -7.44 18.00
CA ASP A 831 -3.70 -6.02 18.00
C ASP A 831 -4.63 -5.30 18.99
N LEU A 832 -4.07 -4.48 19.86
CA LEU A 832 -4.83 -3.67 20.83
C LEU A 832 -4.77 -2.20 20.42
N PHE A 833 -5.91 -1.58 20.37
CA PHE A 833 -6.08 -0.12 20.26
C PHE A 833 -6.82 0.40 21.49
N SER A 834 -6.38 1.54 22.03
CA SER A 834 -7.07 2.26 23.09
C SER A 834 -6.91 3.76 22.87
N GLU A 835 -7.99 4.51 23.03
CA GLU A 835 -8.02 5.97 22.96
C GLU A 835 -8.71 6.51 24.21
N VAL A 836 -8.16 7.57 24.80
CA VAL A 836 -8.75 8.31 25.88
C VAL A 836 -8.83 9.78 25.49
N ALA A 837 -10.03 10.34 25.41
CA ALA A 837 -10.27 11.77 25.27
C ALA A 837 -10.08 12.44 26.64
N LEU A 838 -8.98 13.18 26.82
CA LEU A 838 -8.69 13.89 28.07
C LEU A 838 -9.58 15.14 28.22
N ASN A 839 -9.92 15.76 27.11
CA ASN A 839 -10.93 16.82 26.98
C ASN A 839 -11.42 16.88 25.52
N GLU A 840 -12.20 17.90 25.16
CA GLU A 840 -12.78 18.06 23.80
C GLU A 840 -11.71 18.20 22.71
N HIS A 841 -10.52 18.69 23.04
CA HIS A 841 -9.43 18.96 22.12
C HIS A 841 -8.33 17.88 22.11
N LEU A 842 -8.08 17.25 23.26
CA LEU A 842 -6.89 16.41 23.46
C LEU A 842 -7.27 14.94 23.64
N LYS A 843 -6.74 14.10 22.77
CA LYS A 843 -6.88 12.64 22.84
C LYS A 843 -5.51 11.97 22.92
N VAL A 844 -5.42 10.90 23.68
CA VAL A 844 -4.23 10.04 23.78
C VAL A 844 -4.60 8.64 23.30
N GLN A 845 -3.79 8.07 22.42
CA GLN A 845 -3.99 6.76 21.82
C GLN A 845 -2.81 5.86 22.13
N LEU A 846 -3.09 4.62 22.51
CA LEU A 846 -2.10 3.54 22.61
C LEU A 846 -2.46 2.47 21.61
N GLU A 847 -1.53 2.13 20.73
CA GLU A 847 -1.65 1.03 19.78
C GLU A 847 -0.54 -0.01 20.03
N ILE A 848 -0.93 -1.28 20.14
CA ILE A 848 -0.01 -2.40 20.26
C ILE A 848 -0.34 -3.38 19.14
N LYS A 849 0.55 -3.52 18.16
CA LYS A 849 0.42 -4.50 17.08
C LYS A 849 1.20 -5.76 17.45
N ASN A 850 0.67 -6.92 17.02
CA ASN A 850 1.23 -8.23 17.33
C ASN A 850 1.55 -8.38 18.84
N LEU A 851 0.52 -8.19 19.69
CA LEU A 851 0.62 -8.18 21.16
C LEU A 851 1.35 -9.39 21.73
N THR A 852 1.18 -10.56 21.13
CA THR A 852 1.78 -11.83 21.54
C THR A 852 3.17 -12.08 20.98
N ASN A 853 3.70 -11.17 20.15
CA ASN A 853 4.99 -11.31 19.44
C ASN A 853 5.05 -12.62 18.62
N THR A 854 3.96 -12.95 17.95
CA THR A 854 3.81 -14.20 17.18
C THR A 854 4.74 -14.16 15.96
N LEU A 855 5.44 -15.27 15.71
CA LEU A 855 6.13 -15.52 14.44
C LEU A 855 5.07 -15.95 13.39
N GLY A 856 4.87 -15.13 12.37
CA GLY A 856 4.12 -15.47 11.17
C GLY A 856 5.00 -15.23 9.96
N LEU A 857 4.85 -16.00 8.90
CA LEU A 857 5.65 -15.81 7.68
C LEU A 857 4.76 -15.30 6.56
N THR A 858 5.18 -14.28 5.83
CA THR A 858 4.48 -13.78 4.64
C THR A 858 4.95 -14.47 3.38
N GLU A 859 6.24 -14.69 3.26
CA GLU A 859 6.86 -15.42 2.15
C GLU A 859 7.96 -16.35 2.64
N GLY A 860 8.33 -17.31 1.79
CA GLY A 860 9.47 -18.20 2.00
C GLY A 860 10.16 -18.50 0.68
N ASN A 861 11.45 -18.71 0.73
CA ASN A 861 12.23 -19.34 -0.31
C ASN A 861 12.60 -20.76 0.16
N PRO A 862 12.54 -21.74 -0.70
CA PRO A 862 12.64 -21.61 -2.15
C PRO A 862 11.32 -21.22 -2.83
N ARG A 863 11.42 -20.29 -3.78
CA ARG A 863 10.35 -20.03 -4.76
C ARG A 863 10.34 -21.05 -5.88
N ASP A 864 11.28 -21.95 -5.90
CA ASP A 864 11.55 -22.96 -6.91
C ASP A 864 11.57 -24.37 -6.30
N ASP A 865 11.65 -25.38 -7.17
CA ASP A 865 11.52 -26.81 -6.91
C ASP A 865 12.69 -27.43 -6.11
N LEU A 866 13.49 -26.65 -5.40
CA LEU A 866 14.63 -27.15 -4.68
C LEU A 866 14.24 -27.86 -3.37
N SER A 867 15.01 -28.89 -3.02
CA SER A 867 14.72 -29.86 -1.96
C SER A 867 14.34 -29.19 -0.64
N HIS A 868 13.13 -29.47 -0.18
CA HIS A 868 12.48 -28.94 1.03
C HIS A 868 13.01 -29.56 2.32
N GLN A 869 14.06 -30.33 2.25
CA GLN A 869 14.68 -30.96 3.41
C GLN A 869 15.85 -30.16 3.99
N GLU A 870 16.11 -28.97 3.44
CA GLU A 870 17.17 -28.14 3.98
C GLU A 870 16.73 -27.49 5.28
N ALA A 871 17.55 -27.68 6.31
CA ALA A 871 17.32 -27.15 7.65
C ALA A 871 17.33 -25.60 7.67
N LEU A 872 17.91 -24.97 6.64
CA LEU A 872 18.08 -23.52 6.52
C LEU A 872 17.42 -23.00 5.22
N PHE A 873 16.70 -21.88 5.33
CA PHE A 873 16.04 -21.24 4.20
C PHE A 873 15.78 -19.76 4.50
N TYR A 874 15.46 -18.96 3.47
CA TYR A 874 15.02 -17.58 3.65
C TYR A 874 13.50 -17.52 3.78
N ALA A 875 13.01 -16.74 4.75
CA ALA A 875 11.59 -16.39 4.85
C ALA A 875 11.43 -14.99 5.43
N ARG A 876 10.32 -14.32 5.08
CA ARG A 876 10.01 -12.99 5.61
C ARG A 876 9.01 -13.11 6.75
N PRO A 877 9.44 -12.92 8.02
CA PRO A 877 8.50 -12.87 9.12
C PRO A 877 7.73 -11.56 9.13
N ILE A 878 6.50 -11.59 9.67
CA ILE A 878 5.75 -10.39 10.03
C ILE A 878 6.56 -9.58 11.05
N PHE A 879 6.25 -8.29 11.20
CA PHE A 879 6.89 -7.49 12.23
C PHE A 879 6.58 -8.03 13.64
N GLY A 880 7.54 -7.95 14.52
CA GLY A 880 7.37 -8.24 15.93
C GLY A 880 6.41 -7.27 16.61
N ARG A 881 6.24 -7.42 17.93
CA ARG A 881 5.37 -6.51 18.69
C ARG A 881 5.89 -5.08 18.63
N THR A 882 5.04 -4.16 18.19
CA THR A 882 5.28 -2.72 18.21
C THR A 882 4.30 -2.02 19.13
N ILE A 883 4.78 -1.03 19.88
CA ILE A 883 3.98 -0.23 20.81
C ILE A 883 4.14 1.23 20.42
N THR A 884 3.02 1.87 20.05
CA THR A 884 3.00 3.27 19.62
C THR A 884 2.06 4.06 20.51
N LEU A 885 2.54 5.17 21.05
CA LEU A 885 1.75 6.16 21.76
C LEU A 885 1.53 7.37 20.85
N SER A 886 0.29 7.79 20.70
CA SER A 886 -0.05 8.98 19.91
C SER A 886 -0.83 9.98 20.76
N MET A 887 -0.62 11.24 20.48
CA MET A 887 -1.36 12.34 21.06
C MET A 887 -1.89 13.23 19.94
N SER A 888 -3.20 13.44 19.90
CA SER A 888 -3.85 14.30 18.92
C SER A 888 -4.51 15.48 19.59
N TYR A 889 -4.37 16.66 18.98
CA TYR A 889 -4.97 17.90 19.43
C TYR A 889 -5.77 18.51 18.28
N GLU A 890 -7.07 18.69 18.54
CA GLU A 890 -8.03 19.35 17.63
C GLU A 890 -8.34 20.75 18.19
N PHE A 891 -8.07 21.80 17.39
CA PHE A 891 -8.17 23.21 17.80
C PHE A 891 -9.61 23.74 17.79
#